data_324ba73675688d9faaf6a774938a7d70
#
_entry.id   324ba73675688d9faaf6a774938a7d70
#
_cell.length_a   1.000
_cell.length_b   1.000
_cell.length_c   1.000
_cell.angle_alpha   90.00
_cell.angle_beta   90.00
_cell.angle_gamma   90.00
#
_symmetry.space_group_name_H-M   'P 1'
#
loop_
_entity.id
_entity.type
_entity.pdbx_description
1 polymer ?
#
loop_
_entity_poly.entity_id
_entity_poly.type
_entity_poly.pdbx_seq_one_letter_code
_entity_poly.pdbx_strand_id
1 'polypeptide(L)'
;MKKQLLIVGVMAFSFVSTNLSAQQKETKKGNVETLDEVVVTATKFNLKKENTGKVIHKITQKELQQNAGKNVIEILNNIAGIDVRGVNANAAEPRSINIRGGRSRQVLVLIDGVPVTDQSAINQEFDLRLLAVSQIETIEILKGASSTLYGSGAATAVINIILKTASEDKISGSFETSMGTNNTANVTGSGFSNKNQNVTLNGTLGNLNFLGSFSLTGLDGMSSAKSKTDTEFENDKFYSKNALVKLGYQINDKISVETFLNYDEFEYDFDDGAFADGDLNTGNQEQFRVGIKPTLNYRNGQAYFLASINILERDLKQYNSWAGTLDSYEFVGRSVNLDLVNKFEFKKANIQLITGLNYQTHNNNTVTPFAEIKKGIANFNTLDPYASLVYISDYGLSVNVGGRLNIHNVYGNHFVYDGNLAYSLLKDENISVKLLTSFSTAFIAPSLYQLYDGFSGNLDLNPESNKTFEFGFDTSYQDWLKLDAVYFNRKEEDAIIYSSSTFKYANGSSEANGFEINTSIIPTDDIRINASYTHIKKDEFEDFNDYIPASKIVVGLDITTLKNTFLNLTYRNVGERTIFDRYGSFGTAGDDVTLSCYQVLDFAINYKLLDETVTLFGAVTNLLNEDYDDILGYSTRGRNFKVGVRLQF
;
A
#
# COMPACT_ATOMS: atom_id res chain seq x y z
N MET A 1 9.19 12.02 -43.25
CA MET A 1 7.74 12.16 -43.38
C MET A 1 7.14 11.32 -42.29
N LYS A 2 6.76 11.90 -41.17
CA LYS A 2 5.44 12.29 -40.72
C LYS A 2 5.58 13.12 -39.41
N LYS A 3 5.62 14.42 -39.60
CA LYS A 3 5.17 15.39 -38.59
C LYS A 3 3.65 15.45 -38.75
N GLN A 4 2.90 15.25 -37.68
CA GLN A 4 1.55 15.75 -37.42
C GLN A 4 0.86 14.82 -36.43
N LEU A 5 0.85 15.23 -35.16
CA LEU A 5 -0.28 15.13 -34.23
C LEU A 5 0.11 15.77 -32.89
N LEU A 6 0.24 17.08 -32.95
CA LEU A 6 0.42 17.89 -31.74
C LEU A 6 -0.30 19.23 -31.95
N ILE A 7 -1.58 19.20 -32.19
CA ILE A 7 -2.51 20.36 -32.15
C ILE A 7 -3.95 19.78 -32.17
N VAL A 8 -4.47 19.34 -31.04
CA VAL A 8 -5.90 19.34 -30.73
C VAL A 8 -6.03 19.35 -29.20
N GLY A 9 -6.13 20.53 -28.63
CA GLY A 9 -6.27 20.67 -27.17
C GLY A 9 -6.43 22.13 -26.72
N VAL A 10 -6.49 23.06 -27.62
CA VAL A 10 -6.70 24.48 -27.29
C VAL A 10 -7.76 25.04 -28.22
N MET A 11 -9.03 24.70 -28.00
CA MET A 11 -10.20 25.46 -28.45
C MET A 11 -11.45 24.76 -27.94
N ALA A 12 -11.98 25.24 -26.82
CA ALA A 12 -13.41 25.34 -26.49
C ALA A 12 -13.57 25.72 -25.01
N PHE A 13 -13.16 26.92 -24.63
CA PHE A 13 -13.73 27.58 -23.45
C PHE A 13 -14.21 28.98 -23.86
N SER A 14 -15.33 28.99 -24.54
CA SER A 14 -16.13 30.22 -24.71
C SER A 14 -16.89 30.46 -23.42
N PHE A 15 -16.55 31.54 -22.73
CA PHE A 15 -17.16 32.03 -21.53
C PHE A 15 -18.70 32.14 -21.68
N VAL A 16 -19.44 31.39 -20.88
CA VAL A 16 -20.77 31.74 -20.47
C VAL A 16 -20.68 32.33 -19.05
N SER A 17 -20.59 33.63 -18.96
CA SER A 17 -20.72 34.37 -17.72
C SER A 17 -22.19 34.40 -17.29
N THR A 18 -22.56 33.47 -16.41
CA THR A 18 -23.78 33.62 -15.61
C THR A 18 -23.41 34.07 -14.21
N ASN A 19 -23.90 35.24 -13.81
CA ASN A 19 -23.80 35.78 -12.47
C ASN A 19 -24.44 34.82 -11.47
N LEU A 20 -23.67 34.07 -10.74
CA LEU A 20 -24.07 33.34 -9.53
C LEU A 20 -23.70 34.22 -8.33
N SER A 21 -24.72 34.88 -7.77
CA SER A 21 -24.63 35.54 -6.47
C SER A 21 -24.40 34.46 -5.40
N ALA A 22 -23.17 34.28 -4.95
CA ALA A 22 -22.86 33.46 -3.80
C ALA A 22 -23.31 34.16 -2.53
N GLN A 23 -24.33 33.65 -1.86
CA GLN A 23 -24.62 33.98 -0.46
C GLN A 23 -23.46 33.52 0.40
N GLN A 24 -22.72 34.50 0.97
CA GLN A 24 -21.78 34.27 2.05
C GLN A 24 -22.54 33.66 3.26
N LYS A 25 -22.35 32.37 3.49
CA LYS A 25 -22.62 31.76 4.79
C LYS A 25 -21.43 32.11 5.68
N GLU A 26 -21.64 33.02 6.63
CA GLU A 26 -20.72 33.20 7.76
C GLU A 26 -20.51 31.83 8.43
N THR A 27 -19.37 31.22 8.24
CA THR A 27 -18.90 30.10 9.06
C THR A 27 -18.59 30.64 10.44
N LYS A 28 -19.50 30.44 11.40
CA LYS A 28 -19.18 30.51 12.82
C LYS A 28 -17.93 29.63 13.04
N LYS A 29 -16.88 30.23 13.64
CA LYS A 29 -15.80 29.46 14.29
C LYS A 29 -16.47 28.57 15.35
N GLY A 30 -16.87 27.37 14.95
CA GLY A 30 -17.22 26.32 15.87
C GLY A 30 -15.92 25.66 16.29
N ASN A 31 -15.81 25.37 17.56
CA ASN A 31 -14.84 24.41 18.08
C ASN A 31 -14.79 23.25 17.09
N VAL A 32 -13.62 22.98 16.56
CA VAL A 32 -13.38 21.75 15.79
C VAL A 32 -13.53 20.64 16.82
N GLU A 33 -14.73 20.09 16.93
CA GLU A 33 -14.89 18.75 17.50
C GLU A 33 -13.95 17.89 16.67
N THR A 34 -12.89 17.40 17.31
CA THR A 34 -12.08 16.31 16.76
C THR A 34 -13.05 15.15 16.64
N LEU A 35 -13.68 15.01 15.46
CA LEU A 35 -14.48 13.84 15.13
C LEU A 35 -13.57 12.65 15.44
N ASP A 36 -13.98 11.82 16.40
CA ASP A 36 -13.25 10.63 16.78
C ASP A 36 -12.87 9.87 15.51
N GLU A 37 -11.57 9.68 15.27
CA GLU A 37 -11.07 9.08 14.05
C GLU A 37 -11.71 7.69 13.85
N VAL A 38 -12.46 7.53 12.75
CA VAL A 38 -13.16 6.29 12.41
C VAL A 38 -12.31 5.50 11.43
N VAL A 39 -12.22 4.20 11.68
CA VAL A 39 -11.52 3.21 10.86
C VAL A 39 -12.45 2.05 10.52
N VAL A 40 -12.26 1.45 9.34
CA VAL A 40 -13.04 0.31 8.86
C VAL A 40 -12.26 -1.00 9.00
N THR A 41 -10.95 -0.95 8.80
CA THR A 41 -10.09 -2.14 8.70
C THR A 41 -10.03 -2.96 9.99
N ALA A 42 -10.32 -2.37 11.16
CA ALA A 42 -10.31 -3.11 12.42
C ALA A 42 -11.41 -4.18 12.54
N THR A 43 -12.57 -3.97 11.88
CA THR A 43 -13.77 -4.79 12.05
C THR A 43 -14.55 -5.05 10.77
N LYS A 44 -14.07 -4.60 9.60
CA LYS A 44 -14.82 -4.52 8.32
C LYS A 44 -16.02 -3.56 8.34
N PHE A 45 -16.24 -2.85 9.46
CA PHE A 45 -17.28 -1.84 9.65
C PHE A 45 -16.69 -0.64 10.39
N ASN A 46 -17.37 0.49 10.35
CA ASN A 46 -16.97 1.69 11.06
C ASN A 46 -16.81 1.43 12.57
N LEU A 47 -15.61 1.69 13.08
CA LEU A 47 -15.26 1.64 14.50
C LEU A 47 -14.41 2.87 14.84
N LYS A 48 -14.65 3.47 16.02
CA LYS A 48 -13.75 4.53 16.51
C LYS A 48 -12.37 3.93 16.79
N LYS A 49 -11.30 4.60 16.36
CA LYS A 49 -9.91 4.16 16.56
C LYS A 49 -9.55 3.97 18.02
N GLU A 50 -10.16 4.76 18.93
CA GLU A 50 -9.97 4.61 20.36
C GLU A 50 -10.44 3.24 20.90
N ASN A 51 -11.40 2.59 20.24
CA ASN A 51 -12.01 1.33 20.65
C ASN A 51 -11.31 0.08 20.11
N THR A 52 -10.16 0.23 19.47
CA THR A 52 -9.36 -0.92 19.03
C THR A 52 -8.09 -1.08 19.86
N GLY A 53 -7.76 -2.32 20.24
CA GLY A 53 -6.51 -2.69 20.88
C GLY A 53 -5.37 -2.96 19.89
N LYS A 54 -5.61 -2.78 18.58
CA LYS A 54 -4.60 -2.88 17.53
C LYS A 54 -4.09 -1.52 17.09
N VAL A 55 -2.88 -1.50 16.56
CA VAL A 55 -2.26 -0.30 15.99
C VAL A 55 -2.80 -0.05 14.59
N ILE A 56 -3.45 1.09 14.39
CA ILE A 56 -3.94 1.51 13.08
C ILE A 56 -3.36 2.88 12.74
N HIS A 57 -2.73 2.96 11.58
CA HIS A 57 -2.34 4.21 10.97
C HIS A 57 -3.26 4.53 9.79
N LYS A 58 -3.80 5.73 9.74
CA LYS A 58 -4.70 6.19 8.68
C LYS A 58 -4.05 7.37 7.97
N ILE A 59 -3.91 7.26 6.67
CA ILE A 59 -3.50 8.36 5.79
C ILE A 59 -4.77 8.95 5.20
N THR A 60 -5.04 10.19 5.52
CA THR A 60 -6.24 10.90 5.10
C THR A 60 -6.10 11.46 3.69
N GLN A 61 -7.23 11.79 3.05
CA GLN A 61 -7.23 12.47 1.75
C GLN A 61 -6.44 13.78 1.79
N LYS A 62 -6.53 14.54 2.88
CA LYS A 62 -5.77 15.76 3.07
C LYS A 62 -4.25 15.50 3.03
N GLU A 63 -3.78 14.46 3.71
CA GLU A 63 -2.36 14.09 3.71
C GLU A 63 -1.90 13.59 2.33
N LEU A 64 -2.74 12.83 1.61
CA LEU A 64 -2.47 12.44 0.23
C LEU A 64 -2.35 13.67 -0.70
N GLN A 65 -3.25 14.64 -0.56
CA GLN A 65 -3.20 15.89 -1.33
C GLN A 65 -2.00 16.76 -0.98
N GLN A 66 -1.59 16.80 0.29
CA GLN A 66 -0.41 17.52 0.77
C GLN A 66 0.90 16.91 0.25
N ASN A 67 0.90 15.59 0.01
CA ASN A 67 2.00 14.86 -0.64
C ASN A 67 1.87 14.81 -2.17
N ALA A 68 1.28 15.83 -2.78
CA ALA A 68 1.12 15.90 -4.24
C ALA A 68 2.47 15.67 -4.96
N GLY A 69 2.42 14.82 -5.99
CA GLY A 69 3.62 14.45 -6.73
C GLY A 69 4.38 13.23 -6.21
N LYS A 70 4.09 12.70 -5.03
CA LYS A 70 4.60 11.41 -4.53
C LYS A 70 3.67 10.27 -4.96
N ASN A 71 4.24 9.08 -5.12
CA ASN A 71 3.46 7.86 -5.33
C ASN A 71 3.06 7.20 -3.99
N VAL A 72 2.19 6.18 -4.03
CA VAL A 72 1.70 5.46 -2.82
C VAL A 72 2.86 4.88 -2.02
N ILE A 73 3.86 4.34 -2.69
CA ILE A 73 5.02 3.66 -2.11
C ILE A 73 5.87 4.63 -1.30
N GLU A 74 6.13 5.83 -1.85
CA GLU A 74 6.88 6.89 -1.17
C GLU A 74 6.15 7.39 0.09
N ILE A 75 4.82 7.45 0.05
CA ILE A 75 4.00 7.84 1.20
C ILE A 75 4.04 6.76 2.28
N LEU A 76 3.85 5.50 1.92
CA LEU A 76 3.90 4.37 2.86
C LEU A 76 5.26 4.22 3.53
N ASN A 77 6.35 4.48 2.80
CA ASN A 77 7.71 4.37 3.35
C ASN A 77 8.03 5.41 4.44
N ASN A 78 7.21 6.45 4.61
CA ASN A 78 7.36 7.42 5.70
C ASN A 78 6.69 7.01 7.02
N ILE A 79 6.02 5.85 7.05
CA ILE A 79 5.31 5.37 8.25
C ILE A 79 6.25 4.49 9.09
N ALA A 80 6.19 4.65 10.42
CA ALA A 80 6.93 3.79 11.35
C ALA A 80 6.67 2.30 11.09
N GLY A 81 7.69 1.46 11.21
CA GLY A 81 7.58 0.01 11.06
C GLY A 81 7.29 -0.49 9.65
N ILE A 82 7.19 0.40 8.66
CA ILE A 82 7.07 0.06 7.24
C ILE A 82 8.39 0.35 6.56
N ASP A 83 8.92 -0.61 5.85
CA ASP A 83 10.06 -0.46 4.98
C ASP A 83 9.70 -0.92 3.56
N VAL A 84 9.98 -0.06 2.57
CA VAL A 84 9.71 -0.38 1.17
C VAL A 84 11.01 -0.45 0.42
N ARG A 85 11.41 -1.66 0.09
CA ARG A 85 12.62 -1.92 -0.68
C ARG A 85 12.50 -1.33 -2.09
N GLY A 86 13.50 -0.62 -2.53
CA GLY A 86 13.56 -0.01 -3.86
C GLY A 86 12.70 1.24 -4.01
N VAL A 87 12.29 1.89 -2.91
CA VAL A 87 11.39 3.06 -2.95
C VAL A 87 11.86 4.18 -3.87
N ASN A 88 13.16 4.40 -3.96
CA ASN A 88 13.78 5.40 -4.82
C ASN A 88 14.52 4.81 -6.04
N ALA A 89 14.41 3.52 -6.32
CA ALA A 89 14.95 2.92 -7.53
C ALA A 89 14.14 3.35 -8.77
N ASN A 90 14.58 2.93 -9.97
CA ASN A 90 13.81 3.12 -11.19
C ASN A 90 12.39 2.58 -11.03
N ALA A 91 11.39 3.23 -11.63
CA ALA A 91 9.98 2.82 -11.51
C ALA A 91 9.70 1.43 -12.11
N ALA A 92 10.53 0.95 -13.00
CA ALA A 92 10.48 -0.38 -13.58
C ALA A 92 10.76 -1.49 -12.54
N GLU A 93 11.59 -1.19 -11.52
CA GLU A 93 11.96 -2.17 -10.50
C GLU A 93 10.78 -2.57 -9.61
N PRO A 94 10.60 -3.88 -9.30
CA PRO A 94 9.60 -4.35 -8.35
C PRO A 94 9.79 -3.75 -6.95
N ARG A 95 8.70 -3.57 -6.23
CA ARG A 95 8.69 -3.03 -4.87
C ARG A 95 8.16 -4.06 -3.89
N SER A 96 8.90 -4.28 -2.81
CA SER A 96 8.45 -5.15 -1.72
C SER A 96 8.21 -4.34 -0.45
N ILE A 97 7.05 -4.56 0.19
CA ILE A 97 6.71 -3.89 1.45
C ILE A 97 6.95 -4.86 2.59
N ASN A 98 7.81 -4.45 3.51
CA ASN A 98 8.08 -5.18 4.74
C ASN A 98 7.50 -4.40 5.93
N ILE A 99 6.81 -5.10 6.84
CA ILE A 99 6.23 -4.47 8.02
C ILE A 99 6.68 -5.23 9.26
N ARG A 100 7.33 -4.51 10.20
CA ARG A 100 7.82 -5.07 11.49
C ARG A 100 8.70 -6.31 11.32
N GLY A 101 9.62 -6.26 10.36
CA GLY A 101 10.51 -7.38 10.05
C GLY A 101 9.83 -8.56 9.33
N GLY A 102 8.58 -8.41 8.93
CA GLY A 102 7.89 -9.41 8.13
C GLY A 102 8.15 -9.26 6.64
N ARG A 103 8.04 -10.37 5.92
CA ARG A 103 8.23 -10.44 4.47
C ARG A 103 7.01 -9.90 3.73
N SER A 104 7.18 -9.47 2.48
CA SER A 104 6.11 -8.90 1.66
C SER A 104 4.87 -9.79 1.52
N ARG A 105 5.04 -11.12 1.43
CA ARG A 105 3.92 -12.09 1.40
C ARG A 105 3.05 -12.11 2.66
N GLN A 106 3.52 -11.49 3.75
CA GLN A 106 2.84 -11.42 5.05
C GLN A 106 2.04 -10.13 5.22
N VAL A 107 2.08 -9.24 4.20
CA VAL A 107 1.34 -8.00 4.14
C VAL A 107 0.20 -8.14 3.13
N LEU A 108 -1.03 -8.17 3.62
CA LEU A 108 -2.20 -8.25 2.74
C LEU A 108 -2.64 -6.86 2.31
N VAL A 109 -2.71 -6.64 1.00
CA VAL A 109 -3.28 -5.42 0.42
C VAL A 109 -4.74 -5.65 0.09
N LEU A 110 -5.58 -4.71 0.52
CA LEU A 110 -7.00 -4.65 0.16
C LEU A 110 -7.26 -3.38 -0.65
N ILE A 111 -8.19 -3.44 -1.58
CA ILE A 111 -8.75 -2.27 -2.25
C ILE A 111 -10.27 -2.29 -2.03
N ASP A 112 -10.79 -1.27 -1.34
CA ASP A 112 -12.19 -1.21 -0.87
C ASP A 112 -12.63 -2.48 -0.09
N GLY A 113 -11.70 -3.07 0.69
CA GLY A 113 -11.92 -4.29 1.45
C GLY A 113 -11.82 -5.59 0.65
N VAL A 114 -11.53 -5.54 -0.65
CA VAL A 114 -11.29 -6.70 -1.52
C VAL A 114 -9.81 -7.08 -1.47
N PRO A 115 -9.46 -8.32 -1.11
CA PRO A 115 -8.08 -8.80 -1.19
C PRO A 115 -7.56 -8.75 -2.64
N VAL A 116 -6.38 -8.16 -2.81
CA VAL A 116 -5.68 -8.12 -4.10
C VAL A 116 -4.33 -8.81 -3.95
N THR A 117 -4.13 -9.85 -4.75
CA THR A 117 -2.92 -10.68 -4.72
C THR A 117 -2.60 -11.14 -6.13
N ASP A 118 -1.32 -11.28 -6.45
CA ASP A 118 -0.86 -11.90 -7.69
C ASP A 118 -0.61 -13.40 -7.47
N GLN A 119 -1.50 -14.24 -7.97
CA GLN A 119 -1.39 -15.69 -7.81
C GLN A 119 -0.28 -16.32 -8.67
N SER A 120 0.28 -15.59 -9.62
CA SER A 120 1.42 -16.02 -10.43
C SER A 120 2.77 -15.60 -9.84
N ALA A 121 2.79 -14.70 -8.84
CA ALA A 121 4.00 -14.26 -8.18
C ALA A 121 4.47 -15.22 -7.08
N ILE A 122 5.78 -15.26 -6.85
CA ILE A 122 6.42 -16.09 -5.82
C ILE A 122 5.83 -15.82 -4.43
N ASN A 123 5.69 -14.55 -4.08
CA ASN A 123 5.23 -14.11 -2.77
C ASN A 123 3.73 -13.76 -2.73
N GLN A 124 3.01 -13.88 -3.85
CA GLN A 124 1.61 -13.46 -4.00
C GLN A 124 1.37 -11.99 -3.65
N GLU A 125 2.42 -11.18 -3.58
CA GLU A 125 2.34 -9.77 -3.26
C GLU A 125 1.64 -8.98 -4.37
N PHE A 126 0.92 -7.94 -3.97
CA PHE A 126 0.30 -7.00 -4.90
C PHE A 126 1.30 -5.93 -5.34
N ASP A 127 1.41 -5.72 -6.63
CA ASP A 127 2.28 -4.69 -7.17
C ASP A 127 1.65 -3.29 -7.04
N LEU A 128 2.15 -2.49 -6.10
CA LEU A 128 1.65 -1.15 -5.85
C LEU A 128 1.91 -0.15 -7.00
N ARG A 129 2.72 -0.51 -8.01
CA ARG A 129 2.90 0.29 -9.23
C ARG A 129 1.60 0.37 -10.05
N LEU A 130 0.68 -0.58 -9.85
CA LEU A 130 -0.66 -0.60 -10.45
C LEU A 130 -1.63 0.45 -9.86
N LEU A 131 -1.21 1.24 -8.84
CA LEU A 131 -2.10 2.18 -8.14
C LEU A 131 -1.79 3.63 -8.49
N ALA A 132 -2.83 4.36 -8.86
CA ALA A 132 -2.78 5.81 -8.99
C ALA A 132 -3.24 6.50 -7.69
N VAL A 133 -2.39 7.33 -7.07
CA VAL A 133 -2.71 8.10 -5.85
C VAL A 133 -3.98 8.94 -6.03
N SER A 134 -4.21 9.45 -7.25
CA SER A 134 -5.38 10.26 -7.59
C SER A 134 -6.72 9.55 -7.40
N GLN A 135 -6.74 8.21 -7.38
CA GLN A 135 -7.94 7.39 -7.17
C GLN A 135 -8.22 7.11 -5.69
N ILE A 136 -7.26 7.41 -4.80
CA ILE A 136 -7.33 7.02 -3.40
C ILE A 136 -7.99 8.12 -2.55
N GLU A 137 -8.89 7.72 -1.66
CA GLU A 137 -9.51 8.57 -0.64
C GLU A 137 -8.72 8.50 0.67
N THR A 138 -8.48 7.29 1.17
CA THR A 138 -7.71 7.04 2.39
C THR A 138 -6.95 5.73 2.31
N ILE A 139 -5.89 5.59 3.11
CA ILE A 139 -5.19 4.32 3.31
C ILE A 139 -5.23 4.01 4.80
N GLU A 140 -5.76 2.85 5.18
CA GLU A 140 -5.74 2.36 6.55
C GLU A 140 -4.75 1.19 6.66
N ILE A 141 -3.80 1.28 7.59
CA ILE A 141 -2.79 0.27 7.82
C ILE A 141 -3.01 -0.32 9.21
N LEU A 142 -3.54 -1.53 9.24
CA LEU A 142 -3.74 -2.32 10.45
C LEU A 142 -2.51 -3.19 10.68
N LYS A 143 -1.71 -2.84 11.68
CA LYS A 143 -0.49 -3.58 12.00
C LYS A 143 -0.79 -4.77 12.93
N GLY A 144 0.09 -5.77 12.89
CA GLY A 144 -0.08 -7.04 13.58
C GLY A 144 -0.95 -8.04 12.80
N ALA A 145 -0.92 -9.31 13.20
CA ALA A 145 -1.64 -10.38 12.53
C ALA A 145 -3.16 -10.13 12.57
N SER A 146 -3.82 -10.27 11.43
CA SER A 146 -5.25 -9.98 11.24
C SER A 146 -5.96 -11.04 10.37
N SER A 147 -5.42 -12.25 10.37
CA SER A 147 -5.96 -13.38 9.59
C SER A 147 -7.37 -13.80 10.02
N THR A 148 -7.81 -13.50 11.24
CA THR A 148 -9.19 -13.74 11.70
C THR A 148 -10.24 -13.06 10.83
N LEU A 149 -10.03 -11.84 10.41
CA LEU A 149 -10.97 -11.10 9.55
C LEU A 149 -10.66 -11.24 8.06
N TYR A 150 -9.37 -11.34 7.70
CA TYR A 150 -8.94 -11.19 6.31
C TYR A 150 -8.35 -12.45 5.68
N GLY A 151 -8.11 -13.51 6.48
CA GLY A 151 -7.64 -14.81 5.99
C GLY A 151 -6.13 -14.85 5.74
N SER A 152 -5.73 -15.71 4.81
CA SER A 152 -4.33 -15.95 4.46
C SER A 152 -3.61 -14.67 4.00
N GLY A 153 -2.32 -14.52 4.37
CA GLY A 153 -1.49 -13.38 3.99
C GLY A 153 -1.54 -12.19 4.94
N ALA A 154 -2.54 -12.08 5.83
CA ALA A 154 -2.65 -11.00 6.82
C ALA A 154 -1.86 -11.31 8.11
N ALA A 155 -0.55 -11.56 8.01
CA ALA A 155 0.26 -12.02 9.14
C ALA A 155 1.04 -10.92 9.85
N THR A 156 1.45 -9.86 9.16
CA THR A 156 2.15 -8.72 9.78
C THR A 156 1.38 -7.42 9.69
N ALA A 157 0.59 -7.26 8.63
CA ALA A 157 -0.30 -6.13 8.49
C ALA A 157 -1.37 -6.36 7.40
N VAL A 158 -2.39 -5.49 7.43
CA VAL A 158 -3.33 -5.27 6.34
C VAL A 158 -3.24 -3.81 5.91
N ILE A 159 -3.00 -3.56 4.63
CA ILE A 159 -3.05 -2.24 4.01
C ILE A 159 -4.36 -2.15 3.23
N ASN A 160 -5.33 -1.42 3.74
CA ASN A 160 -6.61 -1.23 3.07
C ASN A 160 -6.63 0.13 2.35
N ILE A 161 -6.63 0.09 1.04
CA ILE A 161 -6.70 1.24 0.15
C ILE A 161 -8.16 1.51 -0.16
N ILE A 162 -8.68 2.59 0.37
CA ILE A 162 -10.06 3.01 0.16
C ILE A 162 -10.07 4.01 -1.00
N LEU A 163 -10.71 3.62 -2.09
CA LEU A 163 -10.81 4.45 -3.28
C LEU A 163 -11.87 5.54 -3.10
N LYS A 164 -11.69 6.65 -3.81
CA LYS A 164 -12.65 7.76 -3.84
C LYS A 164 -14.07 7.28 -4.12
N THR A 165 -15.01 7.96 -3.50
CA THR A 165 -16.45 7.77 -3.70
C THR A 165 -17.03 8.94 -4.47
N ALA A 166 -18.28 8.83 -4.90
CA ALA A 166 -18.99 9.89 -5.57
C ALA A 166 -19.21 11.09 -4.63
N SER A 167 -19.12 12.29 -5.16
CA SER A 167 -19.50 13.52 -4.48
C SER A 167 -21.01 13.57 -4.24
N GLU A 168 -21.45 14.29 -3.20
CA GLU A 168 -22.87 14.64 -2.98
C GLU A 168 -23.39 15.64 -4.02
N ASP A 169 -22.49 16.40 -4.66
CA ASP A 169 -22.84 17.29 -5.75
C ASP A 169 -23.33 16.51 -6.97
N LYS A 170 -24.15 17.16 -7.79
CA LYS A 170 -24.64 16.53 -9.02
C LYS A 170 -23.49 16.12 -9.95
N ILE A 171 -22.51 16.98 -10.08
CA ILE A 171 -21.28 16.75 -10.87
C ILE A 171 -20.17 17.53 -10.20
N SER A 172 -19.08 16.86 -9.96
CA SER A 172 -17.80 17.45 -9.58
C SER A 172 -16.66 16.74 -10.28
N GLY A 173 -15.52 17.38 -10.39
CA GLY A 173 -14.41 16.79 -11.08
C GLY A 173 -13.08 17.40 -10.70
N SER A 174 -12.00 16.71 -11.08
CA SER A 174 -10.65 17.23 -10.95
C SER A 174 -9.81 16.86 -12.16
N PHE A 175 -8.92 17.77 -12.52
CA PHE A 175 -7.84 17.53 -13.47
C PHE A 175 -6.52 17.88 -12.80
N GLU A 176 -5.55 16.98 -12.87
CA GLU A 176 -4.20 17.20 -12.36
C GLU A 176 -3.19 16.86 -13.44
N THR A 177 -2.20 17.73 -13.63
CA THR A 177 -1.04 17.44 -14.46
C THR A 177 0.24 17.88 -13.78
N SER A 178 1.29 17.08 -13.92
CA SER A 178 2.61 17.43 -13.39
C SER A 178 3.73 16.95 -14.31
N MET A 179 4.87 17.62 -14.20
CA MET A 179 6.10 17.26 -14.88
C MET A 179 7.29 17.43 -13.95
N GLY A 180 8.33 16.63 -14.15
CA GLY A 180 9.53 16.66 -13.33
C GLY A 180 10.70 15.96 -13.98
N THR A 181 11.82 15.96 -13.26
CA THR A 181 13.02 15.20 -13.63
C THR A 181 12.98 13.80 -13.05
N ASN A 182 13.83 12.91 -13.54
CA ASN A 182 14.03 11.56 -13.01
C ASN A 182 15.51 11.18 -13.21
N ASN A 183 16.37 11.70 -12.34
CA ASN A 183 17.81 11.60 -12.43
C ASN A 183 18.40 10.84 -11.25
N THR A 184 19.53 10.18 -11.44
CA THR A 184 20.39 9.69 -10.34
C THR A 184 21.18 10.86 -9.71
N ALA A 185 21.93 10.60 -8.64
CA ALA A 185 22.76 11.63 -8.01
C ALA A 185 23.91 12.12 -8.89
N ASN A 186 24.39 11.26 -9.80
CA ASN A 186 25.55 11.48 -10.65
C ASN A 186 25.16 12.03 -12.04
N VAL A 187 23.94 11.74 -12.50
CA VAL A 187 23.41 12.19 -13.79
C VAL A 187 22.42 13.33 -13.56
N THR A 188 22.79 14.54 -13.92
CA THR A 188 21.95 15.73 -13.77
C THR A 188 21.47 16.25 -15.12
N GLY A 189 20.40 15.65 -15.63
CA GLY A 189 19.70 16.16 -16.82
C GLY A 189 18.69 17.26 -16.47
N SER A 190 18.47 18.21 -17.35
CA SER A 190 17.40 19.21 -17.24
C SER A 190 16.09 18.81 -17.93
N GLY A 191 16.00 17.56 -18.41
CA GLY A 191 14.84 17.04 -19.13
C GLY A 191 13.66 16.74 -18.21
N PHE A 192 12.44 17.09 -18.64
CA PHE A 192 11.21 16.68 -17.97
C PHE A 192 10.84 15.25 -18.38
N SER A 193 11.45 14.29 -17.72
CA SER A 193 11.30 12.85 -17.99
C SER A 193 10.25 12.16 -17.11
N ASN A 194 9.67 12.88 -16.15
CA ASN A 194 8.56 12.40 -15.30
C ASN A 194 7.31 13.21 -15.62
N LYS A 195 6.26 12.54 -16.11
CA LYS A 195 5.00 13.19 -16.52
C LYS A 195 3.82 12.42 -15.97
N ASN A 196 2.86 13.14 -15.36
CA ASN A 196 1.64 12.55 -14.84
C ASN A 196 0.43 13.38 -15.26
N GLN A 197 -0.68 12.71 -15.58
CA GLN A 197 -1.97 13.32 -15.90
C GLN A 197 -3.08 12.50 -15.26
N ASN A 198 -3.99 13.17 -14.55
CA ASN A 198 -5.10 12.52 -13.87
C ASN A 198 -6.38 13.30 -14.14
N VAL A 199 -7.46 12.59 -14.43
CA VAL A 199 -8.82 13.13 -14.59
C VAL A 199 -9.75 12.31 -13.71
N THR A 200 -10.59 12.98 -12.94
CA THR A 200 -11.67 12.34 -12.19
C THR A 200 -12.95 13.13 -12.39
N LEU A 201 -14.03 12.43 -12.68
CA LEU A 201 -15.40 12.96 -12.75
C LEU A 201 -16.27 12.12 -11.84
N ASN A 202 -17.05 12.75 -10.98
CA ASN A 202 -17.93 12.04 -10.06
C ASN A 202 -19.17 12.88 -9.71
N GLY A 203 -20.17 12.26 -9.11
CA GLY A 203 -21.36 12.98 -8.67
C GLY A 203 -22.52 12.07 -8.28
N THR A 204 -23.62 12.72 -7.84
CA THR A 204 -24.85 12.05 -7.40
C THR A 204 -26.06 12.60 -8.16
N LEU A 205 -26.73 11.73 -8.90
CA LEU A 205 -27.94 12.03 -9.68
C LEU A 205 -29.14 11.26 -9.11
N GLY A 206 -29.82 11.86 -8.14
CA GLY A 206 -30.90 11.19 -7.42
C GLY A 206 -30.36 9.99 -6.61
N ASN A 207 -30.76 8.79 -6.96
CA ASN A 207 -30.31 7.56 -6.29
C ASN A 207 -29.04 6.96 -6.91
N LEU A 208 -28.53 7.53 -7.99
CA LEU A 208 -27.35 7.02 -8.70
C LEU A 208 -26.13 7.83 -8.31
N ASN A 209 -25.12 7.16 -7.79
CA ASN A 209 -23.78 7.69 -7.54
C ASN A 209 -22.84 7.17 -8.63
N PHE A 210 -21.97 8.01 -9.13
CA PHE A 210 -20.99 7.60 -10.15
C PHE A 210 -19.62 8.24 -9.90
N LEU A 211 -18.57 7.51 -10.25
CA LEU A 211 -17.20 8.01 -10.32
C LEU A 211 -16.51 7.36 -11.51
N GLY A 212 -15.82 8.17 -12.30
CA GLY A 212 -14.89 7.75 -13.34
C GLY A 212 -13.55 8.43 -13.11
N SER A 213 -12.45 7.69 -13.14
CA SER A 213 -11.09 8.23 -13.02
C SER A 213 -10.16 7.59 -14.04
N PHE A 214 -9.28 8.42 -14.60
CA PHE A 214 -8.26 7.97 -15.54
C PHE A 214 -6.93 8.65 -15.23
N SER A 215 -5.84 7.86 -15.20
CA SER A 215 -4.49 8.33 -14.91
C SER A 215 -3.50 7.83 -15.93
N LEU A 216 -2.54 8.69 -16.28
CA LEU A 216 -1.39 8.36 -17.12
C LEU A 216 -0.11 8.77 -16.39
N THR A 217 0.88 7.89 -16.36
CA THR A 217 2.21 8.18 -15.83
C THR A 217 3.25 7.75 -16.86
N GLY A 218 4.23 8.60 -17.11
CA GLY A 218 5.40 8.28 -17.92
C GLY A 218 6.66 8.71 -17.20
N LEU A 219 7.60 7.78 -17.03
CA LEU A 219 8.94 8.04 -16.49
C LEU A 219 10.01 7.54 -17.46
N ASP A 220 11.10 8.29 -17.51
CA ASP A 220 12.29 8.02 -18.30
C ASP A 220 13.48 8.69 -17.58
N GLY A 221 14.70 8.55 -18.03
CA GLY A 221 15.83 9.38 -17.58
C GLY A 221 16.78 8.73 -16.59
N MET A 222 16.63 7.45 -16.25
CA MET A 222 17.63 6.69 -15.49
C MET A 222 17.53 5.20 -15.83
N SER A 223 18.67 4.51 -15.83
CA SER A 223 18.75 3.04 -15.88
C SER A 223 18.37 2.43 -14.53
N SER A 224 17.84 1.22 -14.55
CA SER A 224 17.58 0.39 -13.37
C SER A 224 18.88 -0.10 -12.73
N ALA A 225 19.83 -0.61 -13.53
CA ALA A 225 21.12 -1.05 -13.03
C ALA A 225 22.07 0.14 -12.77
N LYS A 226 22.92 -0.01 -11.76
CA LYS A 226 23.96 0.95 -11.42
C LYS A 226 25.27 0.54 -12.12
N SER A 227 25.84 1.43 -12.94
CA SER A 227 27.16 1.17 -13.53
C SER A 227 28.27 1.17 -12.48
N LYS A 228 29.22 0.24 -12.60
CA LYS A 228 30.46 0.21 -11.79
C LYS A 228 31.57 1.10 -12.36
N THR A 229 31.37 1.61 -13.56
CA THR A 229 32.35 2.42 -14.31
C THR A 229 31.72 3.75 -14.68
N ASP A 230 32.48 4.62 -15.36
CA ASP A 230 31.97 5.89 -15.90
C ASP A 230 31.12 5.68 -17.18
N THR A 231 30.81 4.44 -17.57
CA THR A 231 29.93 4.14 -18.68
C THR A 231 28.49 4.38 -18.26
N GLU A 232 27.78 5.25 -18.96
CA GLU A 232 26.34 5.42 -18.76
C GLU A 232 25.60 4.25 -19.42
N PHE A 233 24.68 3.62 -18.66
CA PHE A 233 23.73 2.66 -19.17
C PHE A 233 22.55 3.41 -19.81
N GLU A 234 21.76 2.74 -20.66
CA GLU A 234 20.57 3.35 -21.22
C GLU A 234 19.48 3.59 -20.17
N ASN A 235 18.46 4.36 -20.54
CA ASN A 235 17.36 4.69 -19.64
C ASN A 235 16.24 3.67 -19.75
N ASP A 236 15.85 3.07 -18.64
CA ASP A 236 14.67 2.23 -18.56
C ASP A 236 13.40 3.05 -18.40
N LYS A 237 12.49 2.88 -19.32
CA LYS A 237 11.21 3.58 -19.36
C LYS A 237 10.16 2.86 -18.55
N PHE A 238 9.22 3.64 -18.03
CA PHE A 238 8.04 3.14 -17.38
C PHE A 238 6.82 3.95 -17.80
N TYR A 239 5.77 3.27 -18.27
CA TYR A 239 4.51 3.90 -18.63
C TYR A 239 3.36 3.17 -17.97
N SER A 240 2.45 3.89 -17.27
CA SER A 240 1.26 3.29 -16.70
C SER A 240 -0.03 4.01 -17.09
N LYS A 241 -1.10 3.23 -17.18
CA LYS A 241 -2.47 3.65 -17.45
C LYS A 241 -3.37 3.02 -16.39
N ASN A 242 -4.18 3.84 -15.73
CA ASN A 242 -5.11 3.36 -14.71
C ASN A 242 -6.51 3.90 -14.99
N ALA A 243 -7.50 3.04 -15.05
CA ALA A 243 -8.90 3.41 -15.22
C ALA A 243 -9.76 2.81 -14.11
N LEU A 244 -10.61 3.63 -13.52
CA LEU A 244 -11.55 3.23 -12.47
C LEU A 244 -12.95 3.73 -12.81
N VAL A 245 -13.93 2.87 -12.72
CA VAL A 245 -15.36 3.22 -12.75
C VAL A 245 -16.02 2.63 -11.50
N LYS A 246 -16.73 3.47 -10.74
CA LYS A 246 -17.58 3.03 -9.62
C LYS A 246 -19.00 3.53 -9.84
N LEU A 247 -19.97 2.67 -9.62
CA LEU A 247 -21.38 3.00 -9.68
C LEU A 247 -22.04 2.53 -8.39
N GLY A 248 -22.81 3.41 -7.75
CA GLY A 248 -23.62 3.09 -6.58
C GLY A 248 -25.09 3.43 -6.86
N TYR A 249 -25.99 2.57 -6.44
CA TYR A 249 -27.44 2.82 -6.56
C TYR A 249 -28.14 2.55 -5.24
N GLN A 250 -28.82 3.57 -4.72
CA GLN A 250 -29.67 3.46 -3.54
C GLN A 250 -31.06 2.99 -3.95
N ILE A 251 -31.35 1.70 -3.75
CA ILE A 251 -32.65 1.10 -4.12
C ILE A 251 -33.77 1.65 -3.19
N ASN A 252 -33.48 1.72 -1.91
CA ASN A 252 -34.34 2.32 -0.88
C ASN A 252 -33.49 2.61 0.37
N ASP A 253 -34.08 3.14 1.44
CA ASP A 253 -33.38 3.53 2.69
C ASP A 253 -32.58 2.39 3.34
N LYS A 254 -32.83 1.12 2.98
CA LYS A 254 -32.20 -0.05 3.58
C LYS A 254 -31.23 -0.77 2.65
N ILE A 255 -31.42 -0.65 1.34
CA ILE A 255 -30.68 -1.45 0.36
C ILE A 255 -29.95 -0.53 -0.61
N SER A 256 -28.64 -0.73 -0.70
CA SER A 256 -27.78 -0.13 -1.72
C SER A 256 -26.97 -1.20 -2.46
N VAL A 257 -26.54 -0.89 -3.65
CA VAL A 257 -25.66 -1.74 -4.45
C VAL A 257 -24.52 -0.87 -4.97
N GLU A 258 -23.30 -1.30 -4.75
CA GLU A 258 -22.11 -0.69 -5.35
C GLU A 258 -21.47 -1.70 -6.32
N THR A 259 -20.94 -1.19 -7.42
CA THR A 259 -20.12 -1.97 -8.36
C THR A 259 -18.90 -1.17 -8.76
N PHE A 260 -17.80 -1.86 -9.03
CA PHE A 260 -16.57 -1.25 -9.51
C PHE A 260 -15.97 -2.05 -10.66
N LEU A 261 -15.24 -1.33 -11.50
CA LEU A 261 -14.40 -1.87 -12.55
C LEU A 261 -13.08 -1.10 -12.55
N ASN A 262 -11.98 -1.82 -12.43
CA ASN A 262 -10.64 -1.28 -12.61
C ASN A 262 -9.95 -1.97 -13.78
N TYR A 263 -9.21 -1.18 -14.54
CA TYR A 263 -8.20 -1.65 -15.48
C TYR A 263 -6.92 -0.86 -15.22
N ASP A 264 -5.85 -1.58 -14.90
CA ASP A 264 -4.55 -1.02 -14.60
C ASP A 264 -3.51 -1.73 -15.46
N GLU A 265 -2.63 -0.97 -16.10
CA GLU A 265 -1.60 -1.48 -17.01
C GLU A 265 -0.32 -0.67 -16.80
N PHE A 266 0.84 -1.33 -16.86
CA PHE A 266 2.10 -0.66 -17.06
C PHE A 266 3.06 -1.45 -17.95
N GLU A 267 3.80 -0.72 -18.77
CA GLU A 267 4.87 -1.19 -19.64
C GLU A 267 6.19 -0.64 -19.11
N TYR A 268 7.27 -1.43 -19.16
CA TYR A 268 8.58 -1.01 -18.67
C TYR A 268 9.72 -1.75 -19.35
N ASP A 269 10.88 -1.07 -19.38
CA ASP A 269 12.16 -1.67 -19.72
C ASP A 269 12.87 -2.09 -18.42
N PHE A 270 13.74 -3.10 -18.43
CA PHE A 270 14.48 -3.55 -17.27
C PHE A 270 15.83 -4.16 -17.63
N ASP A 271 16.77 -4.11 -16.71
CA ASP A 271 18.14 -4.56 -16.89
C ASP A 271 18.36 -6.06 -16.59
N ASP A 272 19.52 -6.60 -16.99
CA ASP A 272 19.89 -8.01 -16.75
C ASP A 272 20.19 -8.32 -15.28
N GLY A 273 20.12 -7.31 -14.41
CA GLY A 273 20.28 -7.44 -12.96
C GLY A 273 21.24 -6.43 -12.36
N ALA A 274 21.69 -6.70 -11.14
CA ALA A 274 22.59 -5.81 -10.42
C ALA A 274 23.89 -5.58 -11.20
N PHE A 275 24.21 -4.31 -11.48
CA PHE A 275 25.37 -3.86 -12.24
C PHE A 275 25.44 -4.38 -13.71
N ALA A 276 24.37 -4.90 -14.24
CA ALA A 276 24.32 -5.50 -15.57
C ALA A 276 23.20 -4.87 -16.40
N ASP A 277 23.61 -4.22 -17.47
CA ASP A 277 22.78 -3.53 -18.46
C ASP A 277 22.05 -4.50 -19.40
N GLY A 278 20.87 -4.14 -19.88
CA GLY A 278 20.03 -5.03 -20.68
C GLY A 278 19.06 -4.35 -21.65
N ASP A 279 19.57 -3.77 -22.74
CA ASP A 279 18.87 -2.92 -23.73
C ASP A 279 17.60 -3.53 -24.37
N LEU A 280 17.39 -4.84 -24.29
CA LEU A 280 16.32 -5.54 -25.01
C LEU A 280 15.21 -6.07 -24.11
N ASN A 281 15.37 -5.93 -22.80
CA ASN A 281 14.43 -6.50 -21.85
C ASN A 281 13.23 -5.60 -21.65
N THR A 282 12.04 -6.16 -21.81
CA THR A 282 10.79 -5.41 -21.66
C THR A 282 9.76 -6.21 -20.86
N GLY A 283 8.94 -5.51 -20.09
CA GLY A 283 7.84 -6.09 -19.36
C GLY A 283 6.53 -5.35 -19.60
N ASN A 284 5.44 -6.09 -19.58
CA ASN A 284 4.08 -5.56 -19.54
C ASN A 284 3.32 -6.25 -18.40
N GLN A 285 2.54 -5.48 -17.63
CA GLN A 285 1.66 -6.03 -16.61
C GLN A 285 0.29 -5.37 -16.69
N GLU A 286 -0.73 -6.21 -16.78
CA GLU A 286 -2.12 -5.80 -16.85
C GLU A 286 -2.91 -6.39 -15.69
N GLN A 287 -3.84 -5.62 -15.13
CA GLN A 287 -4.77 -6.08 -14.13
C GLN A 287 -6.20 -5.65 -14.46
N PHE A 288 -7.11 -6.58 -14.43
CA PHE A 288 -8.54 -6.35 -14.54
C PHE A 288 -9.23 -6.79 -13.27
N ARG A 289 -10.01 -5.87 -12.65
CA ARG A 289 -10.81 -6.17 -11.45
C ARG A 289 -12.22 -5.68 -11.63
N VAL A 290 -13.17 -6.53 -11.28
CA VAL A 290 -14.60 -6.20 -11.26
C VAL A 290 -15.22 -6.75 -9.99
N GLY A 291 -16.17 -6.03 -9.42
CA GLY A 291 -16.89 -6.50 -8.25
C GLY A 291 -18.22 -5.81 -8.03
N ILE A 292 -19.03 -6.44 -7.18
CA ILE A 292 -20.35 -5.96 -6.76
C ILE A 292 -20.52 -6.16 -5.26
N LYS A 293 -21.13 -5.18 -4.59
CA LYS A 293 -21.35 -5.17 -3.15
C LYS A 293 -22.76 -4.67 -2.81
N PRO A 294 -23.80 -5.52 -2.90
CA PRO A 294 -25.08 -5.23 -2.28
C PRO A 294 -24.98 -5.15 -0.76
N THR A 295 -25.58 -4.13 -0.17
CA THR A 295 -25.58 -3.86 1.27
C THR A 295 -27.01 -3.71 1.77
N LEU A 296 -27.31 -4.36 2.89
CA LEU A 296 -28.58 -4.30 3.60
C LEU A 296 -28.39 -3.70 4.99
N ASN A 297 -29.02 -2.56 5.24
CA ASN A 297 -29.14 -1.96 6.57
C ASN A 297 -30.45 -2.41 7.23
N TYR A 298 -30.37 -2.92 8.46
CA TYR A 298 -31.54 -3.33 9.21
C TYR A 298 -31.47 -2.78 10.65
N ARG A 299 -32.56 -2.91 11.42
CA ARG A 299 -32.75 -2.17 12.70
C ARG A 299 -31.56 -2.17 13.65
N ASN A 300 -30.84 -3.31 13.77
CA ASN A 300 -29.72 -3.47 14.70
C ASN A 300 -28.45 -3.95 14.01
N GLY A 301 -28.29 -3.68 12.72
CA GLY A 301 -27.08 -4.14 12.03
C GLY A 301 -27.05 -3.83 10.56
N GLN A 302 -26.02 -4.37 9.94
CA GLN A 302 -25.76 -4.24 8.51
C GLN A 302 -25.20 -5.57 7.99
N ALA A 303 -25.64 -5.97 6.82
CA ALA A 303 -25.07 -7.10 6.10
C ALA A 303 -24.67 -6.67 4.69
N TYR A 304 -23.59 -7.25 4.17
CA TYR A 304 -23.22 -7.09 2.75
C TYR A 304 -22.71 -8.42 2.19
N PHE A 305 -22.85 -8.54 0.87
CA PHE A 305 -22.21 -9.60 0.10
C PHE A 305 -21.26 -8.94 -0.90
N LEU A 306 -19.98 -9.30 -0.84
CA LEU A 306 -18.95 -8.80 -1.74
C LEU A 306 -18.54 -9.94 -2.68
N ALA A 307 -18.75 -9.76 -3.98
CA ALA A 307 -18.26 -10.66 -5.00
C ALA A 307 -17.29 -9.93 -5.92
N SER A 308 -16.12 -10.50 -6.16
CA SER A 308 -15.12 -9.91 -7.04
C SER A 308 -14.30 -10.94 -7.81
N ILE A 309 -13.83 -10.52 -8.97
CA ILE A 309 -12.89 -11.25 -9.83
C ILE A 309 -11.68 -10.34 -10.03
N ASN A 310 -10.49 -10.90 -9.89
CA ASN A 310 -9.21 -10.28 -10.21
C ASN A 310 -8.45 -11.17 -11.19
N ILE A 311 -7.99 -10.58 -12.29
CA ILE A 311 -7.15 -11.23 -13.31
C ILE A 311 -5.92 -10.34 -13.45
N LEU A 312 -4.75 -10.92 -13.30
CA LEU A 312 -3.47 -10.27 -13.50
C LEU A 312 -2.68 -11.07 -14.54
N GLU A 313 -2.19 -10.38 -15.56
CA GLU A 313 -1.37 -10.93 -16.63
C GLU A 313 -0.06 -10.15 -16.68
N ARG A 314 1.06 -10.86 -16.78
CA ARG A 314 2.40 -10.27 -16.85
C ARG A 314 3.20 -11.00 -17.90
N ASP A 315 3.69 -10.23 -18.88
CA ASP A 315 4.53 -10.70 -19.98
C ASP A 315 5.91 -10.07 -19.86
N LEU A 316 6.95 -10.90 -19.87
CA LEU A 316 8.34 -10.46 -19.90
C LEU A 316 9.02 -10.96 -21.17
N LYS A 317 9.86 -10.12 -21.76
CA LYS A 317 10.81 -10.49 -22.79
C LYS A 317 12.19 -10.19 -22.27
N GLN A 318 13.05 -11.21 -22.21
CA GLN A 318 14.40 -11.09 -21.71
C GLN A 318 15.40 -11.65 -22.71
N TYR A 319 16.46 -10.92 -22.96
CA TYR A 319 17.52 -11.37 -23.87
C TYR A 319 18.37 -12.44 -23.21
N ASN A 320 18.42 -13.60 -23.84
CA ASN A 320 19.27 -14.72 -23.44
C ASN A 320 20.61 -14.65 -24.20
N SER A 321 21.63 -14.11 -23.55
CA SER A 321 22.95 -13.93 -24.15
C SER A 321 23.63 -15.26 -24.53
N TRP A 322 23.30 -16.37 -23.89
CA TRP A 322 23.84 -17.70 -24.21
C TRP A 322 23.25 -18.27 -25.49
N ALA A 323 21.95 -18.08 -25.69
CA ALA A 323 21.24 -18.59 -26.85
C ALA A 323 21.20 -17.58 -28.01
N GLY A 324 21.44 -16.29 -27.74
CA GLY A 324 21.29 -15.19 -28.69
C GLY A 324 19.83 -14.97 -29.09
N THR A 325 18.88 -15.26 -28.21
CA THR A 325 17.43 -15.18 -28.43
C THR A 325 16.76 -14.27 -27.42
N LEU A 326 15.61 -13.71 -27.79
CA LEU A 326 14.73 -13.01 -26.89
C LEU A 326 13.69 -14.00 -26.34
N ASP A 327 13.86 -14.43 -25.11
CA ASP A 327 13.00 -15.40 -24.43
C ASP A 327 11.75 -14.70 -23.90
N SER A 328 10.60 -15.41 -23.95
CA SER A 328 9.31 -14.91 -23.47
C SER A 328 8.85 -15.67 -22.22
N TYR A 329 8.30 -14.91 -21.26
CA TYR A 329 7.74 -15.43 -20.02
C TYR A 329 6.32 -14.87 -19.87
N GLU A 330 5.35 -15.75 -19.64
CA GLU A 330 3.94 -15.40 -19.48
C GLU A 330 3.47 -15.86 -18.10
N PHE A 331 2.87 -14.96 -17.32
CA PHE A 331 2.38 -15.22 -15.98
C PHE A 331 0.92 -14.76 -15.88
N VAL A 332 0.00 -15.67 -15.54
CA VAL A 332 -1.42 -15.34 -15.40
C VAL A 332 -1.93 -15.81 -14.04
N GLY A 333 -2.26 -14.86 -13.18
CA GLY A 333 -2.88 -15.10 -11.88
C GLY A 333 -4.36 -14.73 -11.90
N ARG A 334 -5.22 -15.61 -11.38
CA ARG A 334 -6.67 -15.34 -11.30
C ARG A 334 -7.19 -15.66 -9.90
N SER A 335 -8.04 -14.78 -9.38
CA SER A 335 -8.71 -14.94 -8.10
C SER A 335 -10.19 -14.59 -8.20
N VAL A 336 -11.03 -15.37 -7.53
CA VAL A 336 -12.43 -15.01 -7.24
C VAL A 336 -12.57 -14.94 -5.73
N ASN A 337 -13.19 -13.88 -5.22
CA ASN A 337 -13.49 -13.70 -3.81
C ASN A 337 -14.99 -13.47 -3.62
N LEU A 338 -15.60 -14.24 -2.75
CA LEU A 338 -16.98 -14.10 -2.32
C LEU A 338 -16.98 -13.97 -0.79
N ASP A 339 -17.48 -12.87 -0.25
CA ASP A 339 -17.49 -12.61 1.19
C ASP A 339 -18.88 -12.14 1.65
N LEU A 340 -19.57 -12.97 2.41
CA LEU A 340 -20.83 -12.62 3.07
C LEU A 340 -20.52 -12.19 4.50
N VAL A 341 -20.82 -10.95 4.82
CA VAL A 341 -20.49 -10.36 6.12
C VAL A 341 -21.73 -9.76 6.76
N ASN A 342 -21.88 -10.00 8.06
CA ASN A 342 -22.96 -9.43 8.86
C ASN A 342 -22.44 -8.87 10.17
N LYS A 343 -22.86 -7.65 10.51
CA LYS A 343 -22.69 -7.03 11.83
C LYS A 343 -24.03 -6.91 12.50
N PHE A 344 -24.13 -7.42 13.72
CA PHE A 344 -25.30 -7.27 14.59
C PHE A 344 -24.92 -6.59 15.90
N GLU A 345 -25.71 -5.59 16.33
CA GLU A 345 -25.46 -4.80 17.54
C GLU A 345 -26.45 -5.17 18.66
N PHE A 346 -25.91 -5.70 19.74
CA PHE A 346 -26.63 -5.90 21.02
C PHE A 346 -26.52 -4.62 21.84
N LYS A 347 -27.29 -3.57 21.50
CA LYS A 347 -27.17 -2.22 22.08
C LYS A 347 -27.22 -2.19 23.60
N LYS A 348 -28.03 -3.05 24.25
CA LYS A 348 -28.16 -3.12 25.73
C LYS A 348 -26.92 -3.71 26.40
N ALA A 349 -26.15 -4.49 25.70
CA ALA A 349 -24.95 -5.15 26.20
C ALA A 349 -23.67 -4.48 25.75
N ASN A 350 -23.75 -3.43 24.90
CA ASN A 350 -22.62 -2.76 24.27
C ASN A 350 -21.72 -3.75 23.47
N ILE A 351 -22.36 -4.74 22.84
CA ILE A 351 -21.67 -5.79 22.08
C ILE A 351 -22.03 -5.65 20.59
N GLN A 352 -21.01 -5.75 19.75
CA GLN A 352 -21.15 -5.94 18.31
C GLN A 352 -20.65 -7.34 17.95
N LEU A 353 -21.47 -8.12 17.26
CA LEU A 353 -21.11 -9.42 16.71
C LEU A 353 -20.96 -9.30 15.21
N ILE A 354 -19.77 -9.62 14.72
CA ILE A 354 -19.43 -9.68 13.29
C ILE A 354 -19.30 -11.15 12.93
N THR A 355 -19.99 -11.59 11.89
CA THR A 355 -19.90 -12.95 11.36
C THR A 355 -19.72 -12.89 9.88
N GLY A 356 -18.99 -13.85 9.32
CA GLY A 356 -18.83 -13.92 7.88
C GLY A 356 -18.53 -15.33 7.38
N LEU A 357 -18.72 -15.48 6.08
CA LEU A 357 -18.36 -16.67 5.32
C LEU A 357 -17.64 -16.21 4.05
N ASN A 358 -16.36 -16.53 3.96
CA ASN A 358 -15.52 -16.14 2.83
C ASN A 358 -15.19 -17.39 1.99
N TYR A 359 -15.41 -17.31 0.68
CA TYR A 359 -14.98 -18.32 -0.29
C TYR A 359 -14.01 -17.67 -1.27
N GLN A 360 -12.88 -18.32 -1.48
CA GLN A 360 -11.89 -17.90 -2.46
C GLN A 360 -11.49 -19.07 -3.37
N THR A 361 -11.21 -18.75 -4.61
CA THR A 361 -10.55 -19.68 -5.54
C THR A 361 -9.43 -18.95 -6.25
N HIS A 362 -8.30 -19.64 -6.39
CA HIS A 362 -7.07 -19.10 -6.96
C HIS A 362 -6.51 -20.06 -7.98
N ASN A 363 -5.95 -19.53 -9.06
CA ASN A 363 -5.20 -20.34 -10.01
C ASN A 363 -4.03 -19.56 -10.61
N ASN A 364 -3.03 -20.32 -11.03
CA ASN A 364 -1.83 -19.85 -11.71
C ASN A 364 -1.66 -20.59 -13.03
N ASN A 365 -1.33 -19.85 -14.08
CA ASN A 365 -0.86 -20.36 -15.35
C ASN A 365 0.41 -19.60 -15.73
N THR A 366 1.55 -20.28 -15.71
CA THR A 366 2.85 -19.66 -15.99
C THR A 366 3.51 -20.46 -17.11
N VAL A 367 4.01 -19.77 -18.11
CA VAL A 367 4.80 -20.35 -19.20
C VAL A 367 6.14 -19.61 -19.26
N THR A 368 7.22 -20.37 -19.13
CA THR A 368 8.60 -19.89 -19.28
C THR A 368 9.34 -20.76 -20.28
N PRO A 369 10.50 -20.33 -20.79
CA PRO A 369 11.33 -21.17 -21.65
C PRO A 369 11.75 -22.50 -21.01
N PHE A 370 11.66 -22.61 -19.68
CA PHE A 370 12.20 -23.74 -18.90
C PHE A 370 11.11 -24.62 -18.26
N ALA A 371 9.93 -24.06 -18.01
CA ALA A 371 8.87 -24.74 -17.27
C ALA A 371 7.49 -24.18 -17.58
N GLU A 372 6.46 -25.01 -17.34
CA GLU A 372 5.05 -24.62 -17.44
C GLU A 372 4.31 -24.98 -16.15
N ILE A 373 3.62 -24.01 -15.55
CA ILE A 373 2.67 -24.21 -14.46
C ILE A 373 1.26 -24.16 -15.06
N LYS A 374 0.56 -25.30 -15.06
CA LYS A 374 -0.76 -25.40 -15.71
C LYS A 374 -1.89 -25.01 -14.76
N LYS A 375 -2.76 -24.12 -15.20
CA LYS A 375 -3.98 -23.73 -14.50
C LYS A 375 -4.80 -24.90 -13.95
N GLY A 376 -4.87 -26.03 -14.66
CA GLY A 376 -5.62 -27.22 -14.24
C GLY A 376 -5.03 -27.96 -13.04
N ILE A 377 -3.74 -27.70 -12.72
CA ILE A 377 -3.00 -28.33 -11.63
C ILE A 377 -2.78 -27.31 -10.51
N ALA A 378 -2.26 -26.12 -10.84
CA ALA A 378 -1.95 -25.08 -9.89
C ALA A 378 -3.22 -24.27 -9.54
N ASN A 379 -4.02 -24.80 -8.65
CA ASN A 379 -5.22 -24.15 -8.12
C ASN A 379 -5.53 -24.60 -6.70
N PHE A 380 -6.20 -23.75 -5.94
CA PHE A 380 -6.78 -24.10 -4.65
C PHE A 380 -8.06 -23.31 -4.36
N ASN A 381 -8.85 -23.83 -3.42
CA ASN A 381 -10.06 -23.20 -2.92
C ASN A 381 -10.04 -23.17 -1.41
N THR A 382 -10.61 -22.11 -0.84
CA THR A 382 -10.85 -21.98 0.61
C THR A 382 -12.31 -21.66 0.88
N LEU A 383 -12.82 -22.15 2.02
CA LEU A 383 -14.13 -21.78 2.55
C LEU A 383 -13.99 -21.51 4.03
N ASP A 384 -14.06 -20.27 4.42
CA ASP A 384 -13.63 -19.80 5.74
C ASP A 384 -14.77 -19.13 6.51
N PRO A 385 -15.46 -19.83 7.41
CA PRO A 385 -16.33 -19.19 8.38
C PRO A 385 -15.51 -18.44 9.44
N TYR A 386 -15.94 -17.22 9.81
CA TYR A 386 -15.31 -16.43 10.86
C TYR A 386 -16.32 -15.65 11.68
N ALA A 387 -15.91 -15.32 12.90
CA ALA A 387 -16.68 -14.47 13.81
C ALA A 387 -15.74 -13.61 14.67
N SER A 388 -16.20 -12.40 14.98
CA SER A 388 -15.54 -11.50 15.92
C SER A 388 -16.59 -10.83 16.80
N LEU A 389 -16.27 -10.69 18.09
CA LEU A 389 -17.10 -10.04 19.09
C LEU A 389 -16.35 -8.81 19.61
N VAL A 390 -16.98 -7.64 19.51
CA VAL A 390 -16.45 -6.37 20.02
C VAL A 390 -17.34 -5.91 21.17
N TYR A 391 -16.76 -5.78 22.36
CA TYR A 391 -17.40 -5.21 23.54
C TYR A 391 -16.81 -3.83 23.83
N ILE A 392 -17.64 -2.83 24.03
CA ILE A 392 -17.24 -1.45 24.34
C ILE A 392 -17.97 -1.00 25.60
N SER A 393 -17.23 -0.89 26.69
CA SER A 393 -17.81 -0.49 27.99
C SER A 393 -17.92 1.03 28.12
N ASP A 394 -18.82 1.47 28.99
CA ASP A 394 -18.98 2.89 29.36
C ASP A 394 -17.83 3.43 30.25
N TYR A 395 -16.99 2.52 30.80
CA TYR A 395 -15.82 2.89 31.62
C TYR A 395 -14.48 2.82 30.87
N GLY A 396 -14.52 2.85 29.53
CA GLY A 396 -13.34 2.98 28.71
C GLY A 396 -12.63 1.67 28.34
N LEU A 397 -13.16 0.50 28.69
CA LEU A 397 -12.62 -0.80 28.26
C LEU A 397 -13.26 -1.23 26.95
N SER A 398 -12.44 -1.56 25.97
CA SER A 398 -12.86 -2.21 24.72
C SER A 398 -12.13 -3.53 24.56
N VAL A 399 -12.87 -4.57 24.22
CA VAL A 399 -12.35 -5.93 24.00
C VAL A 399 -12.83 -6.44 22.66
N ASN A 400 -11.93 -6.94 21.84
CA ASN A 400 -12.25 -7.64 20.60
C ASN A 400 -11.66 -9.04 20.67
N VAL A 401 -12.48 -10.07 20.39
CA VAL A 401 -12.06 -11.47 20.31
C VAL A 401 -12.62 -12.07 19.03
N GLY A 402 -11.77 -12.67 18.23
CA GLY A 402 -12.14 -13.24 16.93
C GLY A 402 -11.56 -14.62 16.70
N GLY A 403 -12.19 -15.35 15.78
CA GLY A 403 -11.71 -16.63 15.27
C GLY A 403 -12.15 -16.88 13.84
N ARG A 404 -11.31 -17.56 13.08
CA ARG A 404 -11.56 -18.02 11.71
C ARG A 404 -11.10 -19.45 11.55
N LEU A 405 -11.91 -20.25 10.91
CA LEU A 405 -11.53 -21.58 10.46
C LEU A 405 -11.21 -21.50 8.97
N ASN A 406 -9.94 -21.61 8.60
CA ASN A 406 -9.51 -21.69 7.23
C ASN A 406 -9.66 -23.15 6.76
N ILE A 407 -10.60 -23.43 5.87
CA ILE A 407 -10.82 -24.74 5.27
C ILE A 407 -10.22 -24.73 3.87
N HIS A 408 -9.02 -25.29 3.75
CA HIS A 408 -8.26 -25.29 2.50
C HIS A 408 -8.30 -26.69 1.86
N ASN A 409 -8.60 -26.76 0.56
CA ASN A 409 -8.77 -28.04 -0.14
C ASN A 409 -7.48 -28.89 -0.22
N VAL A 410 -6.29 -28.29 -0.06
CA VAL A 410 -4.99 -28.98 -0.07
C VAL A 410 -4.47 -29.21 1.34
N TYR A 411 -4.52 -28.17 2.21
CA TYR A 411 -3.88 -28.18 3.54
C TYR A 411 -4.84 -28.49 4.69
N GLY A 412 -6.13 -28.75 4.41
CA GLY A 412 -7.12 -29.05 5.45
C GLY A 412 -7.51 -27.84 6.28
N ASN A 413 -7.77 -28.07 7.55
CA ASN A 413 -8.38 -27.09 8.45
C ASN A 413 -7.34 -26.43 9.36
N HIS A 414 -7.28 -25.09 9.34
CA HIS A 414 -6.42 -24.30 10.21
C HIS A 414 -7.24 -23.24 10.95
N PHE A 415 -7.19 -23.29 12.28
CA PHE A 415 -7.89 -22.30 13.11
C PHE A 415 -6.95 -21.19 13.52
N VAL A 416 -7.34 -19.94 13.22
CA VAL A 416 -6.64 -18.72 13.67
C VAL A 416 -7.56 -17.92 14.58
N TYR A 417 -6.97 -17.22 15.56
CA TYR A 417 -7.71 -16.44 16.54
C TYR A 417 -6.93 -15.19 16.94
N ASP A 418 -7.66 -14.20 17.42
CA ASP A 418 -7.08 -13.00 18.00
C ASP A 418 -7.88 -12.53 19.22
N GLY A 419 -7.16 -11.85 20.10
CA GLY A 419 -7.75 -11.12 21.21
C GLY A 419 -7.02 -9.79 21.36
N ASN A 420 -7.78 -8.69 21.36
CA ASN A 420 -7.20 -7.38 21.55
C ASN A 420 -8.00 -6.57 22.56
N LEU A 421 -7.27 -5.75 23.33
CA LEU A 421 -7.82 -5.00 24.44
C LEU A 421 -7.31 -3.57 24.36
N ALA A 422 -8.22 -2.60 24.46
CA ALA A 422 -7.92 -1.19 24.65
C ALA A 422 -8.54 -0.72 25.96
N TYR A 423 -7.80 0.06 26.73
CA TYR A 423 -8.29 0.66 27.96
C TYR A 423 -7.96 2.15 28.02
N SER A 424 -8.99 2.99 27.97
CA SER A 424 -8.87 4.44 28.17
C SER A 424 -8.71 4.71 29.67
N LEU A 425 -7.44 4.80 30.12
CA LEU A 425 -7.08 5.00 31.53
C LEU A 425 -7.47 6.39 32.01
N LEU A 426 -7.25 7.39 31.15
CA LEU A 426 -7.62 8.78 31.38
C LEU A 426 -8.24 9.33 30.11
N LYS A 427 -9.32 10.07 30.25
CA LYS A 427 -9.95 10.80 29.14
C LYS A 427 -10.67 12.02 29.71
N ASP A 428 -9.96 13.15 29.72
CA ASP A 428 -10.53 14.45 30.04
C ASP A 428 -10.23 15.46 28.92
N GLU A 429 -10.61 16.72 29.09
CA GLU A 429 -10.43 17.78 28.09
C GLU A 429 -8.96 18.07 27.76
N ASN A 430 -8.02 17.78 28.66
CA ASN A 430 -6.62 18.12 28.50
C ASN A 430 -5.74 16.92 28.22
N ILE A 431 -6.08 15.74 28.71
CA ILE A 431 -5.22 14.57 28.61
C ILE A 431 -6.03 13.32 28.27
N SER A 432 -5.55 12.54 27.33
CA SER A 432 -6.02 11.19 27.11
C SER A 432 -4.86 10.20 27.21
N VAL A 433 -5.10 9.05 27.85
CA VAL A 433 -4.15 7.95 27.93
C VAL A 433 -4.90 6.65 27.66
N LYS A 434 -4.52 5.98 26.60
CA LYS A 434 -5.04 4.67 26.23
C LYS A 434 -3.92 3.64 26.27
N LEU A 435 -4.17 2.52 26.95
CA LEU A 435 -3.33 1.32 26.87
C LEU A 435 -3.91 0.37 25.84
N LEU A 436 -3.05 -0.32 25.12
CA LEU A 436 -3.45 -1.32 24.15
C LEU A 436 -2.59 -2.58 24.28
N THR A 437 -3.20 -3.73 24.04
CA THR A 437 -2.50 -5.00 23.91
C THR A 437 -3.24 -5.90 22.94
N SER A 438 -2.50 -6.69 22.19
CA SER A 438 -3.07 -7.68 21.29
C SER A 438 -2.24 -8.97 21.30
N PHE A 439 -2.95 -10.09 21.13
CA PHE A 439 -2.37 -11.36 20.75
C PHE A 439 -3.12 -11.92 19.57
N SER A 440 -2.42 -12.29 18.53
CA SER A 440 -3.03 -12.74 17.28
C SER A 440 -2.20 -13.81 16.59
N THR A 441 -2.90 -14.70 15.88
CA THR A 441 -2.31 -15.76 15.08
C THR A 441 -2.64 -15.54 13.60
N ALA A 442 -1.78 -16.07 12.73
CA ALA A 442 -2.01 -16.05 11.29
C ALA A 442 -1.61 -17.37 10.65
N PHE A 443 -2.19 -17.61 9.48
CA PHE A 443 -1.96 -18.73 8.61
C PHE A 443 -1.67 -18.20 7.20
N ILE A 444 -0.65 -18.73 6.52
CA ILE A 444 -0.33 -18.39 5.13
C ILE A 444 -0.09 -19.67 4.35
N ALA A 445 -0.94 -19.94 3.38
CA ALA A 445 -0.74 -21.06 2.45
C ALA A 445 0.48 -20.81 1.55
N PRO A 446 1.26 -21.84 1.18
CA PRO A 446 2.26 -21.74 0.14
C PRO A 446 1.66 -21.18 -1.16
N SER A 447 2.42 -20.39 -1.91
CA SER A 447 1.95 -19.88 -3.19
C SER A 447 1.90 -21.01 -4.23
N LEU A 448 1.04 -20.84 -5.24
CA LEU A 448 0.99 -21.80 -6.35
C LEU A 448 2.32 -21.88 -7.11
N TYR A 449 3.09 -20.79 -7.14
CA TYR A 449 4.44 -20.79 -7.69
C TYR A 449 5.39 -21.65 -6.83
N GLN A 450 5.42 -21.44 -5.51
CA GLN A 450 6.28 -22.20 -4.59
C GLN A 450 6.01 -23.70 -4.60
N LEU A 451 4.78 -24.10 -4.92
CA LEU A 451 4.41 -25.53 -5.02
C LEU A 451 4.73 -26.13 -6.38
N TYR A 452 4.41 -25.44 -7.46
CA TYR A 452 4.30 -26.04 -8.79
C TYR A 452 5.36 -25.58 -9.79
N ASP A 453 6.25 -24.65 -9.42
CA ASP A 453 7.37 -24.28 -10.31
C ASP A 453 8.24 -25.51 -10.62
N GLY A 454 8.53 -25.73 -11.91
CA GLY A 454 9.21 -26.95 -12.37
C GLY A 454 10.64 -27.10 -11.87
N PHE A 455 11.30 -26.00 -11.50
CA PHE A 455 12.69 -25.97 -11.03
C PHE A 455 12.78 -25.89 -9.49
N SER A 456 12.13 -24.89 -8.90
CA SER A 456 12.25 -24.55 -7.47
C SER A 456 11.06 -25.03 -6.62
N GLY A 457 10.00 -25.50 -7.24
CA GLY A 457 8.77 -25.91 -6.56
C GLY A 457 8.96 -27.09 -5.61
N ASN A 458 8.17 -27.08 -4.53
CA ASN A 458 8.17 -28.14 -3.52
C ASN A 458 6.73 -28.39 -3.03
N LEU A 459 6.19 -29.58 -3.35
CA LEU A 459 4.84 -30.00 -2.95
C LEU A 459 4.73 -30.40 -1.47
N ASP A 460 5.87 -30.63 -0.78
CA ASP A 460 5.92 -31.03 0.61
C ASP A 460 5.97 -29.82 1.59
N LEU A 461 5.75 -28.59 1.08
CA LEU A 461 5.72 -27.39 1.92
C LEU A 461 4.53 -27.40 2.88
N ASN A 462 4.81 -27.13 4.15
CA ASN A 462 3.78 -26.79 5.13
C ASN A 462 3.36 -25.32 5.00
N PRO A 463 2.13 -24.97 5.36
CA PRO A 463 1.69 -23.58 5.50
C PRO A 463 2.44 -22.89 6.65
N GLU A 464 2.76 -21.61 6.46
CA GLU A 464 3.36 -20.79 7.52
C GLU A 464 2.33 -20.48 8.61
N SER A 465 2.77 -20.50 9.85
CA SER A 465 2.02 -20.00 11.00
C SER A 465 2.76 -18.88 11.70
N ASN A 466 2.01 -17.88 12.16
CA ASN A 466 2.57 -16.72 12.84
C ASN A 466 1.82 -16.45 14.14
N LYS A 467 2.57 -16.08 15.20
CA LYS A 467 2.04 -15.63 16.50
C LYS A 467 2.64 -14.27 16.78
N THR A 468 1.78 -13.27 17.01
CA THR A 468 2.18 -11.89 17.28
C THR A 468 1.61 -11.43 18.61
N PHE A 469 2.46 -10.89 19.47
CA PHE A 469 2.10 -10.19 20.69
C PHE A 469 2.47 -8.71 20.54
N GLU A 470 1.58 -7.82 20.98
CA GLU A 470 1.78 -6.38 20.98
C GLU A 470 1.34 -5.79 22.32
N PHE A 471 2.07 -4.80 22.79
CA PHE A 471 1.72 -3.98 23.94
C PHE A 471 2.15 -2.54 23.68
N GLY A 472 1.28 -1.58 24.04
CA GLY A 472 1.60 -0.19 23.79
C GLY A 472 0.66 0.78 24.51
N PHE A 473 0.91 2.06 24.27
CA PHE A 473 0.06 3.14 24.72
C PHE A 473 -0.08 4.21 23.65
N ASP A 474 -1.16 4.97 23.75
CA ASP A 474 -1.46 6.14 22.92
C ASP A 474 -1.87 7.25 23.91
N THR A 475 -1.22 8.39 23.85
CA THR A 475 -1.50 9.52 24.74
C THR A 475 -1.54 10.83 23.96
N SER A 476 -2.43 11.70 24.35
CA SER A 476 -2.44 13.10 23.89
C SER A 476 -2.52 14.05 25.07
N TYR A 477 -1.87 15.19 24.92
CA TYR A 477 -1.98 16.28 25.87
C TYR A 477 -2.46 17.53 25.12
N GLN A 478 -3.70 17.94 25.42
CA GLN A 478 -4.43 18.95 24.66
C GLN A 478 -4.34 18.65 23.15
N ASP A 479 -4.39 19.68 22.31
CA ASP A 479 -4.28 19.52 20.87
C ASP A 479 -2.85 19.62 20.34
N TRP A 480 -1.87 19.90 21.23
CA TRP A 480 -0.51 20.20 20.80
C TRP A 480 0.49 19.03 20.86
N LEU A 481 0.20 17.96 21.62
CA LEU A 481 1.07 16.79 21.71
C LEU A 481 0.29 15.50 21.57
N LYS A 482 0.73 14.63 20.66
CA LYS A 482 0.31 13.23 20.57
C LYS A 482 1.57 12.36 20.59
N LEU A 483 1.52 11.26 21.33
CA LEU A 483 2.60 10.29 21.43
C LEU A 483 2.01 8.90 21.52
N ASP A 484 2.45 8.00 20.66
CA ASP A 484 2.18 6.56 20.78
C ASP A 484 3.49 5.78 20.75
N ALA A 485 3.51 4.67 21.49
CA ALA A 485 4.60 3.72 21.45
C ALA A 485 4.07 2.30 21.57
N VAL A 486 4.65 1.39 20.81
CA VAL A 486 4.25 -0.01 20.75
C VAL A 486 5.49 -0.89 20.69
N TYR A 487 5.55 -1.88 21.58
CA TYR A 487 6.43 -3.04 21.50
C TYR A 487 5.72 -4.18 20.81
N PHE A 488 6.40 -4.92 19.96
CA PHE A 488 5.90 -6.12 19.31
C PHE A 488 6.91 -7.27 19.37
N ASN A 489 6.39 -8.49 19.45
CA ASN A 489 7.15 -9.73 19.28
C ASN A 489 6.37 -10.64 18.34
N ARG A 490 7.05 -11.20 17.35
CA ARG A 490 6.48 -12.07 16.33
C ARG A 490 7.32 -13.32 16.19
N LYS A 491 6.67 -14.47 16.25
CA LYS A 491 7.26 -15.79 16.00
C LYS A 491 6.60 -16.43 14.81
N GLU A 492 7.41 -17.00 13.95
CA GLU A 492 7.01 -17.60 12.69
C GLU A 492 7.54 -19.05 12.65
N GLU A 493 6.62 -19.99 12.47
CA GLU A 493 6.87 -21.40 12.31
C GLU A 493 6.57 -21.79 10.85
N ASP A 494 7.32 -22.73 10.29
CA ASP A 494 7.20 -23.17 8.90
C ASP A 494 7.34 -22.04 7.85
N ALA A 495 8.13 -21.00 8.14
CA ALA A 495 8.44 -19.94 7.20
C ALA A 495 8.99 -20.49 5.89
N ILE A 496 8.39 -20.14 4.75
CA ILE A 496 8.80 -20.63 3.44
C ILE A 496 9.94 -19.76 2.91
N ILE A 497 11.10 -20.38 2.69
CA ILE A 497 12.33 -19.77 2.19
C ILE A 497 12.84 -20.55 0.98
N TYR A 498 13.64 -19.89 0.15
CA TYR A 498 14.37 -20.57 -0.91
C TYR A 498 15.70 -21.09 -0.37
N SER A 499 15.95 -22.39 -0.46
CA SER A 499 17.21 -23.02 -0.03
C SER A 499 18.20 -23.10 -1.19
N SER A 500 19.35 -22.42 -1.04
CA SER A 500 20.44 -22.45 -2.02
C SER A 500 21.11 -23.82 -2.14
N SER A 501 21.09 -24.62 -1.08
CA SER A 501 21.71 -25.94 -1.07
C SER A 501 20.91 -26.98 -1.86
N THR A 502 19.59 -26.84 -1.90
CA THR A 502 18.67 -27.77 -2.62
C THR A 502 18.07 -27.17 -3.88
N PHE A 503 18.20 -25.87 -4.11
CA PHE A 503 17.52 -25.09 -5.16
C PHE A 503 16.00 -25.21 -5.12
N LYS A 504 15.43 -25.44 -3.94
CA LYS A 504 13.98 -25.59 -3.73
C LYS A 504 13.47 -24.72 -2.57
N TYR A 505 12.18 -24.43 -2.58
CA TYR A 505 11.54 -23.86 -1.42
C TYR A 505 11.47 -24.88 -0.27
N ALA A 506 11.71 -24.42 0.94
CA ALA A 506 11.73 -25.21 2.17
C ALA A 506 11.10 -24.44 3.34
N ASN A 507 10.67 -25.17 4.37
CA ASN A 507 10.17 -24.56 5.60
C ASN A 507 11.31 -24.31 6.61
N GLY A 508 11.19 -23.21 7.34
CA GLY A 508 12.09 -22.80 8.40
C GLY A 508 11.36 -22.10 9.54
N SER A 509 12.06 -21.33 10.38
CA SER A 509 11.46 -20.52 11.43
C SER A 509 12.12 -19.15 11.51
N SER A 510 11.42 -18.11 11.97
CA SER A 510 11.94 -16.76 12.13
C SER A 510 11.32 -16.10 13.35
N GLU A 511 12.07 -15.22 14.01
CA GLU A 511 11.54 -14.37 15.07
C GLU A 511 11.95 -12.92 14.81
N ALA A 512 11.01 -11.99 15.06
CA ALA A 512 11.27 -10.58 15.02
C ALA A 512 10.65 -9.87 16.21
N ASN A 513 11.37 -8.95 16.82
CA ASN A 513 10.85 -8.09 17.86
C ASN A 513 11.34 -6.66 17.67
N GLY A 514 10.63 -5.70 18.25
CA GLY A 514 11.00 -4.32 18.09
C GLY A 514 10.03 -3.37 18.76
N PHE A 515 10.26 -2.10 18.53
CA PHE A 515 9.36 -1.07 19.01
C PHE A 515 9.23 0.07 17.99
N GLU A 516 8.07 0.70 18.02
CA GLU A 516 7.72 1.88 17.23
C GLU A 516 7.33 2.99 18.17
N ILE A 517 7.80 4.21 17.89
CA ILE A 517 7.42 5.43 18.60
C ILE A 517 7.00 6.45 17.55
N ASN A 518 5.83 7.04 17.72
CA ASN A 518 5.37 8.15 16.88
C ASN A 518 5.01 9.32 17.79
N THR A 519 5.37 10.52 17.37
CA THR A 519 4.97 11.76 18.04
C THR A 519 4.52 12.80 17.03
N SER A 520 3.51 13.58 17.42
CA SER A 520 3.07 14.76 16.68
C SER A 520 3.01 15.93 17.65
N ILE A 521 3.79 16.97 17.36
CA ILE A 521 3.86 18.19 18.15
C ILE A 521 3.31 19.33 17.30
N ILE A 522 2.34 20.07 17.85
CA ILE A 522 1.63 21.17 17.19
C ILE A 522 1.87 22.44 18.03
N PRO A 523 3.05 23.11 17.91
CA PRO A 523 3.39 24.27 18.72
C PRO A 523 2.45 25.45 18.50
N THR A 524 1.90 25.57 17.30
CA THR A 524 0.89 26.54 16.87
C THR A 524 -0.06 25.87 15.87
N ASP A 525 -1.22 26.44 15.63
CA ASP A 525 -2.20 25.93 14.65
C ASP A 525 -1.61 25.79 13.23
N ASP A 526 -0.54 26.50 12.94
CA ASP A 526 0.10 26.57 11.63
C ASP A 526 1.36 25.71 11.50
N ILE A 527 1.85 25.11 12.57
CA ILE A 527 3.09 24.33 12.57
C ILE A 527 2.83 22.97 13.20
N ARG A 528 3.15 21.91 12.46
CA ARG A 528 3.11 20.54 12.96
C ARG A 528 4.45 19.86 12.70
N ILE A 529 4.97 19.19 13.72
CA ILE A 529 6.16 18.35 13.64
C ILE A 529 5.73 16.92 13.93
N ASN A 530 5.92 16.04 12.97
CA ASN A 530 5.68 14.61 13.13
C ASN A 530 7.05 13.90 13.16
N ALA A 531 7.30 13.06 14.14
CA ALA A 531 8.51 12.27 14.20
C ALA A 531 8.16 10.81 14.49
N SER A 532 8.86 9.90 13.84
CA SER A 532 8.74 8.48 14.11
C SER A 532 10.10 7.80 14.21
N TYR A 533 10.19 6.82 15.10
CA TYR A 533 11.34 5.94 15.24
C TYR A 533 10.89 4.50 15.26
N THR A 534 11.58 3.68 14.52
CA THR A 534 11.38 2.22 14.49
C THR A 534 12.68 1.54 14.79
N HIS A 535 12.67 0.54 15.66
CA HIS A 535 13.77 -0.38 15.86
C HIS A 535 13.28 -1.82 15.73
N ILE A 536 13.97 -2.62 14.93
CA ILE A 536 13.63 -4.03 14.65
C ILE A 536 14.88 -4.86 14.89
N LYS A 537 14.72 -5.91 15.69
CA LYS A 537 15.68 -7.01 15.78
C LYS A 537 15.03 -8.24 15.18
N LYS A 538 15.67 -8.86 14.22
CA LYS A 538 15.23 -10.07 13.54
C LYS A 538 16.31 -11.12 13.66
N ASP A 539 15.92 -12.35 13.99
CA ASP A 539 16.78 -13.51 13.86
C ASP A 539 16.62 -14.04 12.44
N GLU A 540 17.70 -13.95 11.67
CA GLU A 540 17.71 -14.28 10.24
C GLU A 540 18.15 -15.72 10.00
N PHE A 541 17.66 -16.32 8.93
CA PHE A 541 18.23 -17.52 8.35
C PHE A 541 19.49 -17.15 7.56
N GLU A 542 20.50 -17.98 7.59
CA GLU A 542 21.78 -17.78 6.89
C GLU A 542 21.63 -17.49 5.39
N ASP A 543 20.53 -17.87 4.76
CA ASP A 543 20.28 -17.74 3.32
C ASP A 543 19.25 -16.64 2.94
N PHE A 544 18.80 -15.82 3.88
CA PHE A 544 17.70 -14.89 3.63
C PHE A 544 18.16 -13.42 3.60
N ASN A 545 17.88 -12.77 2.48
CA ASN A 545 18.30 -11.41 2.21
C ASN A 545 17.10 -10.47 2.23
N ASP A 546 16.86 -9.78 3.35
CA ASP A 546 15.67 -8.98 3.59
C ASP A 546 15.80 -7.52 3.20
N TYR A 547 17.00 -6.97 3.21
CA TYR A 547 17.26 -5.53 3.11
C TYR A 547 16.51 -4.67 4.17
N ILE A 548 16.06 -5.28 5.27
CA ILE A 548 15.30 -4.58 6.32
C ILE A 548 16.27 -3.86 7.25
N PRO A 549 16.19 -2.52 7.41
CA PRO A 549 17.06 -1.80 8.30
C PRO A 549 16.71 -2.08 9.77
N ALA A 550 17.73 -2.23 10.63
CA ALA A 550 17.54 -2.38 12.07
C ALA A 550 16.90 -1.14 12.72
N SER A 551 17.07 0.04 12.12
CA SER A 551 16.46 1.28 12.62
C SER A 551 16.10 2.23 11.50
N LYS A 552 15.03 3.02 11.73
CA LYS A 552 14.56 4.05 10.81
C LYS A 552 14.00 5.23 11.59
N ILE A 553 14.37 6.45 11.19
CA ILE A 553 13.85 7.70 11.71
C ILE A 553 13.20 8.47 10.57
N VAL A 554 12.02 9.00 10.80
CA VAL A 554 11.36 9.94 9.89
C VAL A 554 10.91 11.15 10.67
N VAL A 555 11.23 12.36 10.18
CA VAL A 555 10.79 13.63 10.77
C VAL A 555 10.15 14.49 9.69
N GLY A 556 8.90 14.84 9.88
CA GLY A 556 8.13 15.72 9.00
C GLY A 556 7.88 17.08 9.69
N LEU A 557 7.99 18.17 8.95
CA LEU A 557 7.62 19.51 9.37
C LEU A 557 6.61 20.07 8.37
N ASP A 558 5.39 20.35 8.85
CA ASP A 558 4.31 20.95 8.09
C ASP A 558 4.11 22.40 8.54
N ILE A 559 4.01 23.34 7.60
CA ILE A 559 3.83 24.77 7.84
C ILE A 559 2.70 25.31 6.98
N THR A 560 1.71 25.97 7.63
CA THR A 560 0.56 26.63 6.99
C THR A 560 0.47 28.13 7.29
N THR A 561 1.50 28.70 7.91
CA THR A 561 1.54 30.11 8.33
C THR A 561 1.28 31.10 7.18
N LEU A 562 1.68 30.76 5.97
CA LEU A 562 1.44 31.60 4.79
C LEU A 562 0.05 31.34 4.22
N LYS A 563 -0.70 32.42 3.97
CA LYS A 563 -2.06 32.32 3.42
C LYS A 563 -2.08 31.45 2.16
N ASN A 564 -3.01 30.48 2.13
CA ASN A 564 -3.21 29.56 1.01
C ASN A 564 -2.00 28.68 0.67
N THR A 565 -0.99 28.66 1.52
CA THR A 565 0.26 27.92 1.26
C THR A 565 0.43 26.81 2.28
N PHE A 566 0.79 25.63 1.80
CA PHE A 566 1.24 24.51 2.61
C PHE A 566 2.68 24.17 2.23
N LEU A 567 3.56 24.07 3.21
CA LEU A 567 4.95 23.65 3.06
C LEU A 567 5.16 22.36 3.86
N ASN A 568 5.86 21.42 3.29
CA ASN A 568 6.29 20.19 3.96
C ASN A 568 7.77 19.96 3.75
N LEU A 569 8.46 19.62 4.83
CA LEU A 569 9.84 19.14 4.81
C LEU A 569 9.87 17.77 5.48
N THR A 570 10.37 16.74 4.79
CA THR A 570 10.44 15.38 5.32
C THR A 570 11.89 14.91 5.30
N TYR A 571 12.45 14.64 6.48
CA TYR A 571 13.76 14.01 6.66
C TYR A 571 13.58 12.54 6.99
N ARG A 572 14.37 11.68 6.35
CA ARG A 572 14.40 10.24 6.58
C ARG A 572 15.84 9.78 6.75
N ASN A 573 16.10 9.04 7.82
CA ASN A 573 17.35 8.32 8.05
C ASN A 573 17.04 6.83 8.11
N VAL A 574 17.70 6.05 7.29
CA VAL A 574 17.60 4.58 7.23
C VAL A 574 18.92 3.99 7.69
N GLY A 575 18.86 3.09 8.67
CA GLY A 575 20.04 2.44 9.24
C GLY A 575 20.73 1.49 8.26
N GLU A 576 21.85 0.95 8.69
CA GLU A 576 22.60 -0.07 7.94
C GLU A 576 21.74 -1.31 7.68
N ARG A 577 22.00 -1.97 6.56
CA ARG A 577 21.36 -3.22 6.14
C ARG A 577 22.43 -4.20 5.72
N THR A 578 22.35 -5.42 6.21
CA THR A 578 23.26 -6.50 5.81
C THR A 578 22.55 -7.40 4.82
N ILE A 579 23.23 -7.77 3.76
CA ILE A 579 22.77 -8.70 2.74
C ILE A 579 23.76 -9.84 2.60
N PHE A 580 23.26 -11.05 2.43
CA PHE A 580 24.08 -12.22 2.21
C PHE A 580 24.38 -12.38 0.71
N ASP A 581 25.66 -12.33 0.31
CA ASP A 581 26.09 -12.48 -1.09
C ASP A 581 26.29 -13.96 -1.45
N ARG A 582 25.18 -14.63 -1.70
CA ARG A 582 25.14 -16.06 -1.98
C ARG A 582 26.07 -16.52 -3.09
N TYR A 583 26.18 -15.73 -4.16
CA TYR A 583 26.85 -16.13 -5.39
C TYR A 583 28.16 -15.38 -5.65
N GLY A 584 28.62 -14.55 -4.70
CA GLY A 584 29.80 -13.72 -4.89
C GLY A 584 29.61 -12.61 -5.95
N SER A 585 28.37 -12.20 -6.15
CA SER A 585 28.06 -11.13 -7.12
C SER A 585 28.67 -9.79 -6.72
N PHE A 586 28.94 -9.61 -5.42
CA PHE A 586 29.37 -8.34 -4.83
C PHE A 586 30.70 -8.47 -4.07
N GLY A 587 31.18 -9.69 -3.86
CA GLY A 587 32.40 -10.00 -3.11
C GLY A 587 32.77 -11.48 -3.18
N THR A 588 33.02 -12.10 -2.05
CA THR A 588 33.20 -13.55 -1.95
C THR A 588 31.86 -14.22 -1.73
N ALA A 589 31.61 -15.32 -2.46
CA ALA A 589 30.36 -16.07 -2.29
C ALA A 589 30.24 -16.59 -0.84
N GLY A 590 29.09 -16.30 -0.23
CA GLY A 590 28.80 -16.67 1.15
C GLY A 590 29.20 -15.63 2.20
N ASP A 591 29.71 -14.47 1.81
CA ASP A 591 30.01 -13.36 2.71
C ASP A 591 28.82 -12.39 2.83
N ASP A 592 28.78 -11.70 3.98
CA ASP A 592 27.84 -10.60 4.20
C ASP A 592 28.34 -9.30 3.58
N VAL A 593 27.45 -8.59 2.91
CA VAL A 593 27.70 -7.24 2.38
C VAL A 593 26.86 -6.24 3.17
N THR A 594 27.51 -5.24 3.77
CA THR A 594 26.83 -4.18 4.51
C THR A 594 26.57 -2.98 3.62
N LEU A 595 25.30 -2.61 3.45
CA LEU A 595 24.87 -1.34 2.86
C LEU A 595 24.88 -0.26 3.93
N SER A 596 25.58 0.84 3.67
CA SER A 596 25.69 1.98 4.59
C SER A 596 24.32 2.62 4.88
N CYS A 597 24.22 3.25 6.05
CA CYS A 597 23.09 4.11 6.36
C CYS A 597 23.02 5.28 5.37
N TYR A 598 21.80 5.79 5.12
CA TYR A 598 21.60 6.95 4.24
C TYR A 598 20.56 7.92 4.79
N GLN A 599 20.59 9.15 4.27
CA GLN A 599 19.75 10.25 4.70
C GLN A 599 19.13 10.95 3.50
N VAL A 600 17.82 11.09 3.49
CA VAL A 600 17.09 11.77 2.43
C VAL A 600 16.26 12.91 3.01
N LEU A 601 16.32 14.06 2.37
CA LEU A 601 15.52 15.25 2.72
C LEU A 601 14.65 15.61 1.51
N ASP A 602 13.34 15.63 1.71
CA ASP A 602 12.35 15.99 0.70
C ASP A 602 11.67 17.31 1.09
N PHE A 603 11.35 18.12 0.10
CA PHE A 603 10.59 19.37 0.27
C PHE A 603 9.39 19.37 -0.68
N ALA A 604 8.24 19.86 -0.21
CA ALA A 604 7.04 20.08 -1.03
C ALA A 604 6.35 21.40 -0.68
N ILE A 605 5.73 22.00 -1.68
CA ILE A 605 4.93 23.21 -1.57
C ILE A 605 3.63 23.06 -2.35
N ASN A 606 2.51 23.47 -1.73
CA ASN A 606 1.20 23.60 -2.38
C ASN A 606 0.70 25.04 -2.18
N TYR A 607 0.24 25.66 -3.26
CA TYR A 607 -0.33 27.00 -3.23
C TYR A 607 -1.72 27.00 -3.84
N LYS A 608 -2.73 27.38 -3.04
CA LYS A 608 -4.14 27.40 -3.42
C LYS A 608 -4.57 28.75 -3.96
N LEU A 609 -5.26 28.76 -5.08
CA LEU A 609 -5.76 29.94 -5.77
C LEU A 609 -7.28 29.79 -6.02
N LEU A 610 -7.97 30.89 -6.25
CA LEU A 610 -9.39 30.94 -6.66
C LEU A 610 -10.27 30.08 -5.74
N ASP A 611 -10.22 30.35 -4.42
CA ASP A 611 -10.99 29.62 -3.41
C ASP A 611 -10.82 28.08 -3.52
N GLU A 612 -9.57 27.64 -3.68
CA GLU A 612 -9.13 26.25 -3.79
C GLU A 612 -9.47 25.55 -5.14
N THR A 613 -10.12 26.24 -6.08
CA THR A 613 -10.38 25.69 -7.42
C THR A 613 -9.09 25.34 -8.18
N VAL A 614 -8.01 26.08 -7.93
CA VAL A 614 -6.70 25.85 -8.55
C VAL A 614 -5.65 25.64 -7.45
N THR A 615 -4.91 24.54 -7.51
CA THR A 615 -3.74 24.31 -6.67
C THR A 615 -2.51 24.18 -7.55
N LEU A 616 -1.51 25.04 -7.32
CA LEU A 616 -0.17 24.87 -7.87
C LEU A 616 0.66 24.09 -6.86
N PHE A 617 1.42 23.10 -7.30
CA PHE A 617 2.31 22.37 -6.40
C PHE A 617 3.69 22.16 -6.99
N GLY A 618 4.67 22.05 -6.10
CA GLY A 618 6.05 21.75 -6.43
C GLY A 618 6.66 20.82 -5.39
N ALA A 619 7.61 20.00 -5.79
CA ALA A 619 8.36 19.12 -4.92
C ALA A 619 9.81 19.02 -5.34
N VAL A 620 10.70 18.85 -4.36
CA VAL A 620 12.10 18.47 -4.54
C VAL A 620 12.33 17.23 -3.70
N THR A 621 12.65 16.12 -4.33
CA THR A 621 13.02 14.88 -3.64
C THR A 621 14.52 14.76 -3.55
N ASN A 622 15.04 14.16 -2.47
CA ASN A 622 16.47 14.02 -2.19
C ASN A 622 17.22 15.36 -2.35
N LEU A 623 16.79 16.39 -1.60
CA LEU A 623 17.34 17.75 -1.68
C LEU A 623 18.86 17.79 -1.46
N LEU A 624 19.39 16.88 -0.63
CA LEU A 624 20.81 16.75 -0.32
C LEU A 624 21.62 16.11 -1.46
N ASN A 625 20.96 15.51 -2.46
CA ASN A 625 21.55 14.75 -3.55
C ASN A 625 22.41 13.58 -3.06
N GLU A 626 21.94 12.89 -2.02
CA GLU A 626 22.60 11.70 -1.48
C GLU A 626 22.66 10.59 -2.54
N ASP A 627 23.84 10.02 -2.77
CA ASP A 627 24.05 8.80 -3.56
C ASP A 627 24.16 7.62 -2.60
N TYR A 628 23.26 6.67 -2.69
CA TYR A 628 23.18 5.54 -1.78
C TYR A 628 22.65 4.30 -2.50
N ASP A 629 22.87 3.13 -1.93
CA ASP A 629 22.31 1.88 -2.43
C ASP A 629 21.10 1.47 -1.58
N ASP A 630 19.91 1.49 -2.17
CA ASP A 630 18.69 0.94 -1.57
C ASP A 630 18.62 -0.57 -1.83
N ILE A 631 18.93 -0.97 -3.06
CA ILE A 631 19.21 -2.34 -3.48
C ILE A 631 20.58 -2.32 -4.14
N LEU A 632 21.49 -3.20 -3.69
CA LEU A 632 22.87 -3.23 -4.19
C LEU A 632 22.89 -3.51 -5.70
N GLY A 633 23.60 -2.66 -6.42
CA GLY A 633 23.76 -2.78 -7.88
C GLY A 633 22.64 -2.17 -8.71
N TYR A 634 21.67 -1.52 -8.07
CA TYR A 634 20.58 -0.79 -8.74
C TYR A 634 20.68 0.71 -8.47
N SER A 635 20.28 1.49 -9.47
CA SER A 635 20.30 2.94 -9.40
C SER A 635 19.25 3.49 -8.44
N THR A 636 19.59 4.56 -7.72
CA THR A 636 18.65 5.32 -6.90
C THR A 636 18.50 6.76 -7.41
N ARG A 637 17.30 7.32 -7.23
CA ARG A 637 17.02 8.71 -7.61
C ARG A 637 17.79 9.67 -6.72
N GLY A 638 18.59 10.53 -7.35
CA GLY A 638 19.23 11.70 -6.76
C GLY A 638 18.22 12.84 -6.53
N ARG A 639 18.71 14.08 -6.59
CA ARG A 639 17.87 15.27 -6.47
C ARG A 639 16.98 15.43 -7.71
N ASN A 640 15.67 15.42 -7.49
CA ASN A 640 14.68 15.56 -8.55
C ASN A 640 13.66 16.64 -8.23
N PHE A 641 13.17 17.31 -9.26
CA PHE A 641 12.21 18.40 -9.20
C PHE A 641 10.91 17.99 -9.88
N LYS A 642 9.78 18.37 -9.30
CA LYS A 642 8.45 18.19 -9.90
C LYS A 642 7.62 19.46 -9.70
N VAL A 643 6.86 19.85 -10.72
CA VAL A 643 5.87 20.94 -10.65
C VAL A 643 4.57 20.49 -11.29
N GLY A 644 3.45 21.00 -10.80
CA GLY A 644 2.16 20.63 -11.35
C GLY A 644 1.04 21.59 -10.97
N VAL A 645 -0.10 21.34 -11.58
CA VAL A 645 -1.35 22.07 -11.34
C VAL A 645 -2.50 21.07 -11.17
N ARG A 646 -3.35 21.34 -10.18
CA ARG A 646 -4.62 20.64 -9.94
C ARG A 646 -5.76 21.64 -10.07
N LEU A 647 -6.76 21.26 -10.85
CA LEU A 647 -8.03 21.98 -11.00
C LEU A 647 -9.15 21.14 -10.38
N GLN A 648 -10.05 21.78 -9.61
CA GLN A 648 -11.20 21.12 -8.98
C GLN A 648 -12.45 21.98 -9.20
N PHE A 649 -13.60 21.38 -9.47
CA PHE A 649 -14.88 22.07 -9.68
C PHE A 649 -16.06 21.23 -9.19
#